data_887d15d26a49232169a7a1cc2fec2633
#
_entry.id   887d15d26a49232169a7a1cc2fec2633
#
_cell.length_a   1.000
_cell.length_b   1.000
_cell.length_c   1.000
_cell.angle_alpha   90.00
_cell.angle_beta   90.00
_cell.angle_gamma   90.00
#
_symmetry.space_group_name_H-M   'P 1'
#
loop_
_entity.id
_entity.type
_entity.pdbx_description
1 polymer ?
#
loop_
_entity_poly.entity_id
_entity_poly.type
_entity_poly.pdbx_seq_one_letter_code
_entity_poly.pdbx_strand_id
1 'polypeptide(L)'
;MASAADPLLVLYGSETGNARDVAERIAREAARGGDDAGPVHCLSMDRFEVTQLPTAPLVVCVCSTTGQGDPPANMRDFWRFLLRKSLPADSLNAVRFAVFGLGDSHYQKYNVAAKRLHRRLLALGARELLDLGLGDDQHPTGYEATLDPWLERLWRALGRTVGPATSAHHQSESRACADPCRVVVRVVEAPEGVGLNPNPNPNPNPNDDRPVCDVEARVRELCDAARELDRALEAAAAIPPRLLRSSSETASSSSSSARAFTERRPAVATVLVNAPLTAPDADAEVRHVEIAAADVLGDGEPPHRPGDCLAVSPLPLDDDDDRAGETRAATIEVLRRAGIAPDAWVVCEGGAGSHVYVGTPVRATALVEGALDLNSASPRRYFFEAASAFATHPREAERLRRFASKDGRDELWYYNERERRCVREFLDDFPSVRMPLGWMLTTAPRLRPRLFSIASSASATPDAVHLTVTAVRWRTHYGRARRGLCSNAIARAAPGTSKLACWLVNGAIGGAPPRDDAPLVLVCTGSGVAPLRSLVQDRVHRARHAGARIAPTLVFFGCRREAGDFLYREEWEALAADPVALVGHPELRTFANDEKSDGSPPSGFEVCSLEGGFVPAFSRDGDAKDYVQHRIASHAMRVWRMLRAGAAVYVAGSAAKMPQDVRETMEKVVEACGKVSIDDARAYVRGMENRGRYVVEAW
;
A
#
# COMPACT_ATOMS: atom_id res chain seq x y z
N MET A 1 37.21 -29.06 -12.64
CA MET A 1 36.62 -27.76 -12.95
C MET A 1 35.44 -27.61 -12.02
N ALA A 2 35.46 -26.66 -11.09
CA ALA A 2 34.32 -26.40 -10.20
C ALA A 2 33.18 -25.95 -11.10
N SER A 3 32.03 -26.64 -11.02
CA SER A 3 30.80 -26.24 -11.67
C SER A 3 30.41 -24.89 -11.07
N ALA A 4 30.26 -23.87 -11.90
CA ALA A 4 29.70 -22.60 -11.42
C ALA A 4 28.36 -22.89 -10.71
N ALA A 5 28.19 -22.41 -9.49
CA ALA A 5 26.94 -22.64 -8.76
C ALA A 5 25.75 -22.04 -9.54
N ASP A 6 24.62 -22.75 -9.51
CA ASP A 6 23.39 -22.29 -10.19
C ASP A 6 23.03 -20.85 -9.76
N PRO A 7 22.64 -19.97 -10.71
CA PRO A 7 22.21 -18.63 -10.39
C PRO A 7 20.95 -18.67 -9.50
N LEU A 8 20.96 -17.90 -8.43
CA LEU A 8 19.81 -17.74 -7.53
C LEU A 8 18.95 -16.57 -7.97
N LEU A 9 17.70 -16.84 -8.29
CA LEU A 9 16.69 -15.83 -8.58
C LEU A 9 15.78 -15.65 -7.36
N VAL A 10 15.76 -14.45 -6.77
CA VAL A 10 14.87 -14.09 -5.67
C VAL A 10 13.78 -13.16 -6.21
N LEU A 11 12.53 -13.61 -6.17
CA LEU A 11 11.37 -12.86 -6.65
C LEU A 11 10.49 -12.43 -5.47
N TYR A 12 10.04 -11.16 -5.49
CA TYR A 12 9.15 -10.70 -4.42
C TYR A 12 7.86 -10.07 -4.93
N GLY A 13 6.78 -10.35 -4.18
CA GLY A 13 5.49 -9.66 -4.23
C GLY A 13 5.25 -8.91 -2.91
N SER A 14 5.24 -7.58 -2.93
CA SER A 14 5.20 -6.76 -1.72
C SER A 14 4.31 -5.53 -1.89
N GLU A 15 3.43 -5.28 -0.93
CA GLU A 15 2.61 -4.06 -0.87
C GLU A 15 3.34 -2.98 -0.04
N THR A 16 3.63 -3.28 1.22
CA THR A 16 4.21 -2.33 2.18
C THR A 16 5.73 -2.34 2.23
N GLY A 17 6.38 -3.31 1.52
CA GLY A 17 7.83 -3.46 1.45
C GLY A 17 8.43 -4.52 2.36
N ASN A 18 7.65 -5.19 3.23
CA ASN A 18 8.18 -6.25 4.10
C ASN A 18 8.72 -7.43 3.29
N ALA A 19 7.98 -7.89 2.28
CA ALA A 19 8.43 -8.98 1.42
C ALA A 19 9.65 -8.61 0.57
N ARG A 20 9.75 -7.34 0.16
CA ARG A 20 10.95 -6.81 -0.50
C ARG A 20 12.16 -6.87 0.44
N ASP A 21 12.03 -6.40 1.67
CA ASP A 21 13.13 -6.41 2.65
C ASP A 21 13.66 -7.82 2.93
N VAL A 22 12.74 -8.81 3.07
CA VAL A 22 13.09 -10.21 3.22
C VAL A 22 13.80 -10.75 1.98
N ALA A 23 13.31 -10.45 0.78
CA ALA A 23 13.94 -10.88 -0.47
C ALA A 23 15.34 -10.27 -0.65
N GLU A 24 15.49 -8.99 -0.37
CA GLU A 24 16.79 -8.32 -0.38
C GLU A 24 17.74 -8.89 0.69
N ARG A 25 17.23 -9.26 1.88
CA ARG A 25 18.01 -9.97 2.90
C ARG A 25 18.50 -11.31 2.39
N ILE A 26 17.63 -12.12 1.77
CA ILE A 26 18.01 -13.39 1.16
C ILE A 26 19.12 -13.19 0.11
N ALA A 27 18.95 -12.19 -0.75
CA ALA A 27 19.93 -11.91 -1.81
C ALA A 27 21.29 -11.46 -1.23
N ARG A 28 21.29 -10.59 -0.22
CA ARG A 28 22.53 -10.15 0.46
C ARG A 28 23.23 -11.30 1.17
N GLU A 29 22.50 -12.13 1.94
CA GLU A 29 23.06 -13.28 2.61
C GLU A 29 23.62 -14.29 1.62
N ALA A 30 22.94 -14.54 0.50
CA ALA A 30 23.41 -15.39 -0.58
C ALA A 30 24.71 -14.87 -1.23
N ALA A 31 24.81 -13.56 -1.47
CA ALA A 31 25.99 -12.92 -2.06
C ALA A 31 27.22 -12.96 -1.12
N ARG A 32 27.01 -12.99 0.19
CA ARG A 32 28.08 -13.09 1.20
C ARG A 32 28.74 -14.49 1.25
N GLY A 33 28.18 -15.49 0.58
CA GLY A 33 28.68 -16.88 0.57
C GLY A 33 30.02 -17.09 -0.16
N GLY A 34 30.66 -16.03 -0.68
CA GLY A 34 31.98 -16.08 -1.34
C GLY A 34 31.89 -16.36 -2.84
N ASP A 35 33.06 -16.57 -3.48
CA ASP A 35 33.19 -16.75 -4.95
C ASP A 35 32.45 -17.99 -5.48
N ASP A 36 32.16 -18.97 -4.65
CA ASP A 36 31.40 -20.19 -5.01
C ASP A 36 29.87 -19.97 -5.01
N ALA A 37 29.38 -18.77 -4.65
CA ALA A 37 27.96 -18.53 -4.45
C ALA A 37 27.13 -18.43 -5.75
N GLY A 38 27.78 -18.24 -6.91
CA GLY A 38 27.08 -17.97 -8.17
C GLY A 38 26.33 -16.63 -8.20
N PRO A 39 25.82 -16.22 -9.37
CA PRO A 39 25.10 -14.96 -9.50
C PRO A 39 23.78 -14.96 -8.70
N VAL A 40 23.46 -13.83 -8.05
CA VAL A 40 22.22 -13.63 -7.31
C VAL A 40 21.46 -12.45 -7.90
N HIS A 41 20.20 -12.68 -8.26
CA HIS A 41 19.33 -11.63 -8.80
C HIS A 41 18.08 -11.49 -7.94
N CYS A 42 17.77 -10.26 -7.52
CA CYS A 42 16.57 -9.95 -6.71
C CYS A 42 15.69 -8.97 -7.47
N LEU A 43 14.45 -9.38 -7.77
CA LEU A 43 13.50 -8.60 -8.57
C LEU A 43 12.09 -8.63 -7.96
N SER A 44 11.34 -7.55 -8.21
CA SER A 44 9.88 -7.62 -8.03
C SER A 44 9.23 -8.42 -9.16
N MET A 45 8.13 -9.12 -8.84
CA MET A 45 7.46 -10.03 -9.76
C MET A 45 6.87 -9.34 -11.00
N ASP A 46 6.50 -8.06 -10.92
CA ASP A 46 6.00 -7.27 -12.05
C ASP A 46 7.11 -6.86 -13.06
N ARG A 47 8.36 -6.81 -12.60
CA ARG A 47 9.52 -6.50 -13.42
C ARG A 47 10.17 -7.73 -14.03
N PHE A 48 9.89 -8.90 -13.47
CA PHE A 48 10.44 -10.16 -13.96
C PHE A 48 9.71 -10.61 -15.23
N GLU A 49 10.49 -10.98 -16.25
CA GLU A 49 9.95 -11.60 -17.47
C GLU A 49 9.53 -13.05 -17.16
N VAL A 50 8.25 -13.25 -16.91
CA VAL A 50 7.70 -14.52 -16.39
C VAL A 50 7.91 -15.70 -17.35
N THR A 51 8.07 -15.46 -18.65
CA THR A 51 8.40 -16.50 -19.66
C THR A 51 9.79 -17.09 -19.47
N GLN A 52 10.67 -16.41 -18.73
CA GLN A 52 11.99 -16.91 -18.36
C GLN A 52 11.99 -17.82 -17.12
N LEU A 53 10.87 -17.95 -16.42
CA LEU A 53 10.79 -18.78 -15.21
C LEU A 53 11.22 -20.24 -15.43
N PRO A 54 10.85 -20.92 -16.54
CA PRO A 54 11.30 -22.29 -16.82
C PRO A 54 12.82 -22.45 -16.96
N THR A 55 13.54 -21.37 -17.28
CA THR A 55 15.00 -21.37 -17.46
C THR A 55 15.78 -21.05 -16.19
N ALA A 56 15.09 -20.70 -15.11
CA ALA A 56 15.69 -20.36 -13.83
C ALA A 56 15.86 -21.64 -12.97
N PRO A 57 17.09 -22.15 -12.78
CA PRO A 57 17.31 -23.42 -12.11
C PRO A 57 16.96 -23.39 -10.61
N LEU A 58 17.05 -22.20 -10.00
CA LEU A 58 16.83 -22.00 -8.57
C LEU A 58 16.09 -20.70 -8.30
N VAL A 59 14.90 -20.78 -7.72
CA VAL A 59 14.02 -19.64 -7.48
C VAL A 59 13.54 -19.59 -6.02
N VAL A 60 13.74 -18.46 -5.38
CA VAL A 60 13.12 -18.17 -4.07
C VAL A 60 12.06 -17.09 -4.23
N CYS A 61 10.82 -17.41 -3.89
CA CYS A 61 9.72 -16.46 -3.93
C CYS A 61 9.38 -15.97 -2.53
N VAL A 62 9.29 -14.65 -2.38
CA VAL A 62 8.83 -14.01 -1.12
C VAL A 62 7.60 -13.18 -1.43
N CYS A 63 6.48 -13.46 -0.78
CA CYS A 63 5.27 -12.68 -1.04
C CYS A 63 4.45 -12.41 0.22
N SER A 64 3.92 -11.18 0.30
CA SER A 64 2.93 -10.81 1.30
C SER A 64 1.52 -11.15 0.81
N THR A 65 0.58 -11.19 1.74
CA THR A 65 -0.86 -11.29 1.45
C THR A 65 -1.49 -9.93 1.75
N THR A 66 -2.28 -9.41 0.83
CA THR A 66 -2.96 -8.11 0.96
C THR A 66 -4.47 -8.27 0.97
N GLY A 67 -5.18 -7.28 1.49
CA GLY A 67 -6.63 -7.23 1.47
C GLY A 67 -7.28 -8.55 1.92
N GLN A 68 -8.14 -9.09 1.10
CA GLN A 68 -8.89 -10.33 1.39
C GLN A 68 -8.19 -11.61 0.87
N GLY A 69 -6.87 -11.67 1.00
CA GLY A 69 -6.06 -12.80 0.53
C GLY A 69 -5.57 -12.64 -0.90
N ASP A 70 -5.49 -11.41 -1.37
CA ASP A 70 -5.04 -11.07 -2.71
C ASP A 70 -3.50 -11.00 -2.78
N PRO A 71 -2.94 -11.29 -3.95
CA PRO A 71 -1.53 -11.02 -4.18
C PRO A 71 -1.27 -9.51 -4.22
N PRO A 72 -0.11 -9.03 -3.74
CA PRO A 72 0.30 -7.64 -3.86
C PRO A 72 0.23 -7.12 -5.29
N ALA A 73 0.09 -5.81 -5.46
CA ALA A 73 -0.07 -5.19 -6.77
C ALA A 73 1.03 -5.63 -7.76
N ASN A 74 2.29 -5.63 -7.32
CA ASN A 74 3.44 -6.04 -8.12
C ASN A 74 3.57 -7.57 -8.35
N MET A 75 2.63 -8.39 -7.84
CA MET A 75 2.57 -9.82 -8.10
C MET A 75 1.41 -10.21 -9.02
N ARG A 76 0.44 -9.32 -9.27
CA ARG A 76 -0.83 -9.66 -9.92
C ARG A 76 -0.65 -10.21 -11.34
N ASP A 77 0.19 -9.60 -12.16
CA ASP A 77 0.43 -10.03 -13.55
C ASP A 77 1.18 -11.35 -13.59
N PHE A 78 2.21 -11.50 -12.77
CA PHE A 78 2.93 -12.76 -12.59
C PHE A 78 1.99 -13.90 -12.18
N TRP A 79 1.12 -13.63 -11.20
CA TRP A 79 0.13 -14.59 -10.74
C TRP A 79 -0.89 -14.94 -11.82
N ARG A 80 -1.42 -13.93 -12.52
CA ARG A 80 -2.36 -14.14 -13.64
C ARG A 80 -1.76 -14.99 -14.75
N PHE A 81 -0.48 -14.80 -15.06
CA PHE A 81 0.23 -15.63 -16.04
C PHE A 81 0.28 -17.09 -15.58
N LEU A 82 0.70 -17.36 -14.36
CA LEU A 82 0.79 -18.72 -13.82
C LEU A 82 -0.58 -19.45 -13.79
N LEU A 83 -1.68 -18.71 -13.67
CA LEU A 83 -3.03 -19.28 -13.66
C LEU A 83 -3.56 -19.68 -15.05
N ARG A 84 -2.86 -19.37 -16.13
CA ARG A 84 -3.30 -19.76 -17.48
C ARG A 84 -3.51 -21.27 -17.58
N LYS A 85 -4.65 -21.66 -18.12
CA LYS A 85 -4.99 -23.08 -18.33
C LYS A 85 -4.15 -23.75 -19.42
N SER A 86 -3.56 -22.95 -20.32
CA SER A 86 -2.70 -23.41 -21.42
C SER A 86 -1.28 -23.79 -20.98
N LEU A 87 -0.88 -23.54 -19.73
CA LEU A 87 0.44 -23.94 -19.23
C LEU A 87 0.48 -25.44 -18.98
N PRO A 88 1.42 -26.20 -19.60
CA PRO A 88 1.62 -27.61 -19.33
C PRO A 88 1.96 -27.89 -17.86
N ALA A 89 1.56 -29.04 -17.35
CA ALA A 89 1.79 -29.42 -15.94
C ALA A 89 3.28 -29.68 -15.62
N ASP A 90 4.12 -29.81 -16.63
CA ASP A 90 5.58 -30.04 -16.54
C ASP A 90 6.42 -28.82 -16.95
N SER A 91 5.78 -27.66 -17.17
CA SER A 91 6.44 -26.45 -17.67
C SER A 91 7.56 -25.92 -16.76
N LEU A 92 7.59 -26.32 -15.50
CA LEU A 92 8.61 -25.91 -14.52
C LEU A 92 9.43 -27.08 -13.96
N ASN A 93 9.49 -28.24 -14.64
CA ASN A 93 10.16 -29.46 -14.16
C ASN A 93 11.67 -29.30 -13.89
N ALA A 94 12.33 -28.31 -14.52
CA ALA A 94 13.73 -27.97 -14.30
C ALA A 94 13.96 -27.00 -13.14
N VAL A 95 12.89 -26.41 -12.58
CA VAL A 95 12.96 -25.36 -11.55
C VAL A 95 12.95 -25.98 -10.15
N ARG A 96 13.95 -25.65 -9.34
CA ARG A 96 13.92 -25.86 -7.88
C ARG A 96 13.45 -24.58 -7.20
N PHE A 97 12.53 -24.68 -6.28
CA PHE A 97 11.97 -23.48 -5.67
C PHE A 97 11.79 -23.58 -4.15
N ALA A 98 11.77 -22.42 -3.51
CA ALA A 98 11.30 -22.23 -2.13
C ALA A 98 10.38 -21.01 -2.05
N VAL A 99 9.40 -21.04 -1.14
CA VAL A 99 8.48 -19.92 -0.95
C VAL A 99 8.47 -19.50 0.51
N PHE A 100 8.55 -18.19 0.76
CA PHE A 100 8.31 -17.60 2.07
C PHE A 100 7.17 -16.59 1.99
N GLY A 101 6.13 -16.83 2.80
CA GLY A 101 4.97 -15.95 2.91
C GLY A 101 5.06 -15.03 4.11
N LEU A 102 4.54 -13.80 3.95
CA LEU A 102 4.36 -12.82 5.00
C LEU A 102 2.87 -12.53 5.16
N GLY A 103 2.37 -12.70 6.37
CA GLY A 103 0.96 -12.50 6.69
C GLY A 103 0.76 -12.19 8.17
N ASP A 104 -0.50 -11.98 8.50
CA ASP A 104 -0.97 -11.69 9.84
C ASP A 104 -2.04 -12.74 10.20
N SER A 105 -1.81 -13.50 11.27
CA SER A 105 -2.69 -14.59 11.70
C SER A 105 -4.04 -14.14 12.26
N HIS A 106 -4.21 -12.85 12.56
CA HIS A 106 -5.52 -12.29 12.89
C HIS A 106 -6.49 -12.33 11.69
N TYR A 107 -5.97 -12.45 10.46
CA TYR A 107 -6.81 -12.55 9.27
C TYR A 107 -7.04 -14.00 8.86
N GLN A 108 -8.29 -14.37 8.58
CA GLN A 108 -8.65 -15.73 8.11
C GLN A 108 -7.84 -16.19 6.90
N LYS A 109 -7.45 -15.25 6.04
CA LYS A 109 -6.69 -15.53 4.82
C LYS A 109 -5.18 -15.36 5.04
N TYR A 110 -4.71 -15.75 6.22
CA TYR A 110 -3.30 -15.76 6.61
C TYR A 110 -2.44 -16.50 5.57
N ASN A 111 -1.49 -15.75 4.98
CA ASN A 111 -0.52 -16.25 4.00
C ASN A 111 -1.13 -16.96 2.77
N VAL A 112 -2.35 -16.59 2.38
CA VAL A 112 -3.05 -17.26 1.27
C VAL A 112 -2.33 -17.06 -0.06
N ALA A 113 -1.74 -15.90 -0.32
CA ALA A 113 -0.97 -15.64 -1.55
C ALA A 113 0.20 -16.63 -1.69
N ALA A 114 1.00 -16.79 -0.63
CA ALA A 114 2.12 -17.73 -0.60
C ALA A 114 1.68 -19.19 -0.72
N LYS A 115 0.63 -19.58 0.01
CA LYS A 115 0.07 -20.93 -0.05
C LYS A 115 -0.46 -21.31 -1.45
N ARG A 116 -1.07 -20.33 -2.15
CA ARG A 116 -1.55 -20.53 -3.52
C ARG A 116 -0.39 -20.58 -4.52
N LEU A 117 0.60 -19.69 -4.38
CA LEU A 117 1.77 -19.68 -5.23
C LEU A 117 2.53 -21.01 -5.12
N HIS A 118 2.83 -21.43 -3.91
CA HIS A 118 3.53 -22.70 -3.63
C HIS A 118 2.81 -23.90 -4.31
N ARG A 119 1.50 -24.06 -4.08
CA ARG A 119 0.70 -25.13 -4.71
C ARG A 119 0.70 -25.05 -6.23
N ARG A 120 0.68 -23.82 -6.79
CA ARG A 120 0.68 -23.64 -8.24
C ARG A 120 2.03 -24.00 -8.87
N LEU A 121 3.14 -23.67 -8.22
CA LEU A 121 4.48 -24.06 -8.70
C LEU A 121 4.62 -25.59 -8.72
N LEU A 122 4.18 -26.28 -7.67
CA LEU A 122 4.13 -27.76 -7.65
C LEU A 122 3.24 -28.32 -8.78
N ALA A 123 2.06 -27.74 -9.01
CA ALA A 123 1.14 -28.16 -10.07
C ALA A 123 1.70 -27.93 -11.49
N LEU A 124 2.72 -27.10 -11.65
CA LEU A 124 3.45 -26.87 -12.90
C LEU A 124 4.75 -27.70 -13.00
N GLY A 125 4.97 -28.65 -12.07
CA GLY A 125 6.09 -29.59 -12.10
C GLY A 125 7.38 -29.09 -11.42
N ALA A 126 7.39 -27.90 -10.81
CA ALA A 126 8.56 -27.41 -10.09
C ALA A 126 8.86 -28.29 -8.85
N ARG A 127 10.15 -28.41 -8.52
CA ARG A 127 10.62 -29.24 -7.41
C ARG A 127 10.83 -28.37 -6.16
N GLU A 128 10.16 -28.72 -5.09
CA GLU A 128 10.32 -28.03 -3.80
C GLU A 128 11.73 -28.28 -3.24
N LEU A 129 12.40 -27.20 -2.88
CA LEU A 129 13.72 -27.22 -2.23
C LEU A 129 13.60 -27.23 -0.70
N LEU A 130 12.59 -26.54 -0.19
CA LEU A 130 12.34 -26.36 1.24
C LEU A 130 10.84 -26.12 1.47
N ASP A 131 10.31 -26.68 2.56
CA ASP A 131 8.94 -26.48 2.99
C ASP A 131 8.56 -24.98 3.03
N LEU A 132 7.30 -24.71 2.67
CA LEU A 132 6.73 -23.37 2.68
C LEU A 132 6.92 -22.67 4.04
N GLY A 133 7.63 -21.54 4.06
CA GLY A 133 7.76 -20.68 5.22
C GLY A 133 6.55 -19.76 5.36
N LEU A 134 6.02 -19.62 6.58
CA LEU A 134 4.86 -18.75 6.87
C LEU A 134 5.18 -17.81 8.03
N GLY A 135 5.62 -16.60 7.71
CA GLY A 135 5.88 -15.52 8.68
C GLY A 135 4.55 -14.95 9.20
N ASP A 136 4.50 -14.68 10.50
CA ASP A 136 3.33 -14.11 11.18
C ASP A 136 3.70 -12.79 11.86
N ASP A 137 3.01 -11.73 11.48
CA ASP A 137 3.21 -10.40 12.05
C ASP A 137 2.66 -10.28 13.48
N GLN A 138 1.78 -11.22 13.90
CA GLN A 138 1.24 -11.30 15.27
C GLN A 138 2.16 -11.99 16.27
N HIS A 139 3.19 -12.67 15.81
CA HIS A 139 4.18 -13.21 16.72
C HIS A 139 4.86 -12.07 17.53
N PRO A 140 5.16 -12.22 18.82
CA PRO A 140 5.78 -11.17 19.64
C PRO A 140 7.04 -10.55 19.03
N THR A 141 7.75 -11.27 18.17
CA THR A 141 8.94 -10.81 17.44
C THR A 141 8.68 -10.69 15.93
N GLY A 142 7.41 -10.62 15.52
CA GLY A 142 7.01 -10.51 14.14
C GLY A 142 7.36 -11.74 13.29
N TYR A 143 7.31 -11.58 11.98
CA TYR A 143 7.58 -12.66 10.99
C TYR A 143 9.01 -13.22 11.07
N GLU A 144 9.94 -12.51 11.70
CA GLU A 144 11.35 -12.95 11.83
C GLU A 144 11.50 -14.21 12.68
N ALA A 145 10.55 -14.47 13.60
CA ALA A 145 10.52 -15.71 14.38
C ALA A 145 10.52 -16.98 13.51
N THR A 146 9.82 -16.89 12.38
CA THR A 146 9.75 -17.99 11.41
C THR A 146 10.83 -17.86 10.33
N LEU A 147 11.17 -16.63 9.94
CA LEU A 147 12.14 -16.37 8.87
C LEU A 147 13.54 -16.86 9.22
N ASP A 148 14.06 -16.53 10.41
CA ASP A 148 15.43 -16.87 10.79
C ASP A 148 15.70 -18.39 10.74
N PRO A 149 14.89 -19.27 11.36
CA PRO A 149 15.11 -20.71 11.25
C PRO A 149 14.82 -21.25 9.83
N TRP A 150 13.93 -20.57 9.05
CA TRP A 150 13.69 -20.95 7.67
C TRP A 150 14.90 -20.64 6.79
N LEU A 151 15.56 -19.50 6.98
CA LEU A 151 16.82 -19.14 6.28
C LEU A 151 17.94 -20.10 6.59
N GLU A 152 18.11 -20.52 7.85
CA GLU A 152 19.12 -21.54 8.22
C GLU A 152 18.92 -22.86 7.46
N ARG A 153 17.66 -23.30 7.30
CA ARG A 153 17.33 -24.49 6.51
C ARG A 153 17.56 -24.25 5.01
N LEU A 154 17.23 -23.05 4.50
CA LEU A 154 17.47 -22.69 3.10
C LEU A 154 18.96 -22.76 2.74
N TRP A 155 19.82 -22.14 3.57
CA TRP A 155 21.25 -22.14 3.32
C TRP A 155 21.85 -23.54 3.40
N ARG A 156 21.39 -24.36 4.33
CA ARG A 156 21.79 -25.77 4.42
C ARG A 156 21.35 -26.57 3.19
N ALA A 157 20.12 -26.37 2.72
CA ALA A 157 19.59 -27.05 1.51
C ALA A 157 20.33 -26.62 0.24
N LEU A 158 20.88 -25.40 0.20
CA LEU A 158 21.70 -24.89 -0.90
C LEU A 158 23.16 -25.24 -0.78
N GLY A 159 23.57 -25.89 0.32
CA GLY A 159 25.00 -26.17 0.58
C GLY A 159 25.84 -24.90 0.78
N ARG A 160 25.21 -23.79 1.12
CA ARG A 160 25.89 -22.49 1.30
C ARG A 160 26.18 -22.26 2.78
N THR A 161 27.43 -21.99 3.10
CA THR A 161 27.84 -21.59 4.45
C THR A 161 27.72 -20.07 4.54
N VAL A 162 26.61 -19.59 5.09
CA VAL A 162 26.44 -18.16 5.39
C VAL A 162 27.02 -17.90 6.77
N GLY A 163 28.13 -17.17 6.83
CA GLY A 163 28.71 -16.74 8.09
C GLY A 163 27.75 -15.83 8.85
N PRO A 164 27.69 -15.89 10.21
CA PRO A 164 26.90 -14.96 10.99
C PRO A 164 27.29 -13.51 10.68
N ALA A 165 26.32 -12.61 10.63
CA ALA A 165 26.56 -11.19 10.40
C ALA A 165 27.58 -10.57 11.39
N THR A 166 27.82 -11.23 12.53
CA THR A 166 28.75 -10.85 13.59
C THR A 166 30.21 -11.22 13.36
N SER A 167 30.55 -12.06 12.35
CA SER A 167 31.94 -12.44 12.12
C SER A 167 32.77 -11.44 11.30
N ALA A 168 32.20 -10.28 10.97
CA ALA A 168 32.94 -9.18 10.35
C ALA A 168 33.71 -8.36 11.38
N HIS A 169 34.49 -9.02 12.25
CA HIS A 169 35.60 -8.36 12.92
C HIS A 169 36.66 -7.98 11.89
N HIS A 170 36.92 -6.67 11.79
CA HIS A 170 38.14 -6.10 11.19
C HIS A 170 38.42 -6.39 9.72
N GLN A 171 37.51 -6.22 8.81
CA GLN A 171 37.92 -5.90 7.45
C GLN A 171 37.11 -4.78 6.86
N SER A 172 37.71 -3.60 6.97
CA SER A 172 37.75 -2.48 6.02
C SER A 172 36.57 -2.28 5.04
N GLU A 173 36.39 -1.06 4.68
CA GLU A 173 35.57 -0.50 3.60
C GLU A 173 35.40 -1.37 2.34
N SER A 174 36.32 -2.34 2.06
CA SER A 174 36.29 -3.18 0.87
C SER A 174 35.21 -4.27 0.86
N ARG A 175 34.70 -4.77 2.02
CA ARG A 175 33.60 -5.76 2.04
C ARG A 175 32.21 -5.13 1.98
N ALA A 176 32.06 -3.89 2.45
CA ALA A 176 30.86 -3.11 2.22
C ALA A 176 30.66 -2.76 0.73
N CYS A 177 31.73 -2.80 -0.08
CA CYS A 177 31.71 -2.57 -1.53
C CYS A 177 31.08 -3.71 -2.35
N ALA A 178 30.86 -4.89 -1.76
CA ALA A 178 30.27 -6.05 -2.46
C ALA A 178 28.74 -6.11 -2.37
N ASP A 179 28.06 -5.13 -1.77
CA ASP A 179 26.62 -5.10 -1.73
C ASP A 179 26.06 -4.74 -3.11
N PRO A 180 25.26 -5.63 -3.75
CA PRO A 180 24.71 -5.37 -5.09
C PRO A 180 23.74 -4.20 -5.14
N CYS A 181 23.29 -3.68 -3.98
CA CYS A 181 22.34 -2.56 -3.91
C CYS A 181 23.01 -1.21 -3.62
N ARG A 182 24.33 -1.10 -3.73
CA ARG A 182 25.01 0.15 -3.40
C ARG A 182 24.88 1.19 -4.51
N VAL A 183 24.37 2.37 -4.15
CA VAL A 183 24.39 3.56 -4.99
C VAL A 183 25.56 4.44 -4.54
N VAL A 184 26.38 4.90 -5.49
CA VAL A 184 27.42 5.89 -5.26
C VAL A 184 26.85 7.27 -5.58
N VAL A 185 27.08 8.23 -4.67
CA VAL A 185 26.68 9.62 -4.88
C VAL A 185 27.96 10.47 -5.03
N ARG A 186 28.06 11.18 -6.15
CA ARG A 186 29.18 12.11 -6.41
C ARG A 186 28.66 13.54 -6.44
N VAL A 187 29.37 14.44 -5.78
CA VAL A 187 29.15 15.90 -5.89
C VAL A 187 29.72 16.34 -7.25
N VAL A 188 28.92 17.15 -7.96
CA VAL A 188 29.27 17.70 -9.28
C VAL A 188 29.05 19.21 -9.30
N GLU A 189 29.57 19.88 -10.30
CA GLU A 189 29.26 21.29 -10.55
C GLU A 189 27.81 21.47 -10.98
N ALA A 190 27.25 22.67 -10.70
CA ALA A 190 25.89 22.97 -11.14
C ALA A 190 25.80 22.93 -12.67
N PRO A 191 24.71 22.39 -13.25
CA PRO A 191 24.52 22.39 -14.70
C PRO A 191 24.56 23.81 -15.28
N GLU A 192 25.15 23.97 -16.47
CA GLU A 192 25.16 25.25 -17.17
C GLU A 192 23.72 25.75 -17.43
N GLY A 193 23.46 27.02 -17.16
CA GLY A 193 22.16 27.65 -17.39
C GLY A 193 21.17 27.60 -16.20
N VAL A 194 21.50 26.90 -15.12
CA VAL A 194 20.75 26.99 -13.87
C VAL A 194 21.29 28.19 -13.08
N GLY A 195 20.62 29.33 -13.16
CA GLY A 195 20.98 30.51 -12.38
C GLY A 195 21.05 30.17 -10.90
N LEU A 196 22.23 30.32 -10.32
CA LEU A 196 22.40 30.33 -8.87
C LEU A 196 21.54 31.49 -8.35
N ASN A 197 20.45 31.19 -7.68
CA ASN A 197 19.79 32.18 -6.85
C ASN A 197 20.68 32.35 -5.60
N PRO A 198 21.57 33.38 -5.53
CA PRO A 198 22.45 33.54 -4.40
C PRO A 198 21.65 34.17 -3.26
N ASN A 199 21.37 33.40 -2.27
CA ASN A 199 20.98 33.82 -0.94
C ASN A 199 19.52 33.58 -0.51
N PRO A 200 19.26 32.59 0.33
CA PRO A 200 18.16 32.70 1.26
C PRO A 200 18.59 33.70 2.35
N ASN A 201 18.07 34.94 2.28
CA ASN A 201 18.26 35.96 3.29
C ASN A 201 17.80 35.41 4.67
N PRO A 202 18.66 35.38 5.69
CA PRO A 202 18.29 34.84 7.01
C PRO A 202 17.34 35.76 7.81
N ASN A 203 16.87 36.87 7.24
CA ASN A 203 15.99 37.82 7.94
C ASN A 203 14.85 38.28 7.00
N PRO A 204 13.66 37.64 7.02
CA PRO A 204 12.57 38.01 6.13
C PRO A 204 11.99 39.38 6.49
N ASN A 205 12.10 40.32 5.57
CA ASN A 205 11.35 41.57 5.61
C ASN A 205 9.87 41.28 5.26
N PRO A 206 8.87 41.65 6.06
CA PRO A 206 7.46 41.38 5.83
C PRO A 206 6.85 42.00 4.56
N ASN A 207 7.64 42.82 3.81
CA ASN A 207 7.25 43.42 2.53
C ASN A 207 8.05 42.87 1.34
N ASP A 208 8.65 41.69 1.46
CA ASP A 208 9.41 41.08 0.39
C ASP A 208 8.43 40.35 -0.56
N ASP A 209 8.26 40.85 -1.78
CA ASP A 209 7.65 40.18 -2.92
C ASP A 209 8.52 38.99 -3.33
N ARG A 210 8.58 37.94 -2.47
CA ARG A 210 9.22 36.68 -2.86
C ARG A 210 8.43 36.10 -4.03
N PRO A 211 9.13 35.68 -5.08
CA PRO A 211 8.44 34.90 -6.11
C PRO A 211 7.76 33.71 -5.42
N VAL A 212 6.46 33.61 -5.58
CA VAL A 212 5.67 32.42 -5.18
C VAL A 212 6.44 31.21 -5.69
N CYS A 213 6.91 30.36 -4.77
CA CYS A 213 7.62 29.16 -5.15
C CYS A 213 6.74 28.42 -6.16
N ASP A 214 7.24 28.23 -7.37
CA ASP A 214 6.51 27.47 -8.39
C ASP A 214 6.39 26.02 -7.89
N VAL A 215 5.25 25.71 -7.27
CA VAL A 215 4.97 24.41 -6.65
C VAL A 215 5.10 23.31 -7.69
N GLU A 216 4.74 23.56 -8.95
CA GLU A 216 4.89 22.57 -10.03
C GLU A 216 6.37 22.31 -10.33
N ALA A 217 7.20 23.35 -10.38
CA ALA A 217 8.65 23.20 -10.55
C ALA A 217 9.26 22.44 -9.36
N ARG A 218 8.79 22.72 -8.12
CA ARG A 218 9.24 22.01 -6.92
C ARG A 218 8.84 20.54 -6.94
N VAL A 219 7.59 20.19 -7.27
CA VAL A 219 7.14 18.80 -7.42
C VAL A 219 7.97 18.10 -8.48
N ARG A 220 8.23 18.76 -9.61
CA ARG A 220 9.04 18.20 -10.69
C ARG A 220 10.47 17.92 -10.20
N GLU A 221 11.11 18.87 -9.55
CA GLU A 221 12.46 18.72 -8.98
C GLU A 221 12.55 17.51 -8.03
N LEU A 222 11.62 17.39 -7.08
CA LEU A 222 11.60 16.29 -6.10
C LEU A 222 11.35 14.93 -6.75
N CYS A 223 10.42 14.85 -7.71
CA CYS A 223 10.13 13.62 -8.43
C CYS A 223 11.26 13.21 -9.39
N ASP A 224 11.91 14.17 -10.05
CA ASP A 224 13.06 13.91 -10.91
C ASP A 224 14.22 13.35 -10.10
N ALA A 225 14.53 13.95 -8.96
CA ALA A 225 15.57 13.49 -8.05
C ALA A 225 15.28 12.06 -7.53
N ALA A 226 14.04 11.77 -7.13
CA ALA A 226 13.65 10.42 -6.71
C ALA A 226 13.78 9.38 -7.85
N ARG A 227 13.44 9.77 -9.09
CA ARG A 227 13.61 8.90 -10.27
C ARG A 227 15.08 8.59 -10.58
N GLU A 228 15.98 9.56 -10.41
CA GLU A 228 17.42 9.33 -10.61
C GLU A 228 17.95 8.29 -9.62
N LEU A 229 17.51 8.34 -8.36
CA LEU A 229 17.83 7.31 -7.40
C LEU A 229 17.28 5.94 -7.80
N ASP A 230 16.02 5.86 -8.25
CA ASP A 230 15.41 4.60 -8.67
C ASP A 230 16.20 3.97 -9.84
N ARG A 231 16.61 4.77 -10.83
CA ARG A 231 17.45 4.31 -11.96
C ARG A 231 18.83 3.81 -11.49
N ALA A 232 19.46 4.52 -10.56
CA ALA A 232 20.74 4.11 -9.99
C ALA A 232 20.64 2.78 -9.22
N LEU A 233 19.57 2.62 -8.40
CA LEU A 233 19.29 1.37 -7.67
C LEU A 233 19.02 0.20 -8.63
N GLU A 234 18.30 0.46 -9.72
CA GLU A 234 18.04 -0.53 -10.76
C GLU A 234 19.32 -0.99 -11.46
N ALA A 235 20.17 -0.06 -11.81
CA ALA A 235 21.46 -0.36 -12.42
C ALA A 235 22.40 -1.11 -11.45
N ALA A 236 22.40 -0.71 -10.17
CA ALA A 236 23.20 -1.36 -9.13
C ALA A 236 22.80 -2.82 -8.90
N ALA A 237 21.54 -3.18 -9.16
CA ALA A 237 21.08 -4.56 -9.05
C ALA A 237 21.65 -5.48 -10.15
N ALA A 238 22.32 -4.95 -11.17
CA ALA A 238 23.01 -5.68 -12.26
C ALA A 238 22.17 -6.82 -12.86
N ILE A 239 20.88 -6.58 -13.08
CA ILE A 239 19.94 -7.60 -13.54
C ILE A 239 20.11 -7.80 -15.06
N PRO A 240 20.33 -9.04 -15.53
CA PRO A 240 20.42 -9.30 -16.96
C PRO A 240 19.15 -8.87 -17.71
N PRO A 241 19.27 -8.14 -18.86
CA PRO A 241 18.10 -7.66 -19.61
C PRO A 241 17.07 -8.73 -19.95
N ARG A 242 17.52 -9.98 -20.18
CA ARG A 242 16.64 -11.14 -20.46
C ARG A 242 15.67 -11.47 -19.33
N LEU A 243 16.01 -11.12 -18.07
CA LEU A 243 15.17 -11.35 -16.91
C LEU A 243 14.18 -10.20 -16.67
N LEU A 244 14.34 -9.08 -17.37
CA LEU A 244 13.48 -7.91 -17.24
C LEU A 244 12.34 -7.96 -18.26
N ARG A 245 11.13 -7.72 -17.79
CA ARG A 245 9.96 -7.54 -18.65
C ARG A 245 10.17 -6.34 -19.57
N SER A 246 9.92 -6.51 -20.88
CA SER A 246 10.01 -5.42 -21.85
C SER A 246 9.01 -4.31 -21.51
N SER A 247 9.49 -3.06 -21.50
CA SER A 247 8.63 -1.89 -21.24
C SER A 247 7.54 -1.67 -22.31
N SER A 248 7.69 -2.29 -23.50
CA SER A 248 6.67 -2.25 -24.55
C SER A 248 5.45 -3.14 -24.27
N GLU A 249 5.58 -4.18 -23.43
CA GLU A 249 4.46 -5.08 -23.10
C GLU A 249 3.62 -4.60 -21.91
N THR A 250 4.13 -3.67 -21.10
CA THR A 250 3.33 -3.07 -20.01
C THR A 250 2.19 -2.18 -20.52
N ALA A 251 2.24 -1.76 -21.80
CA ALA A 251 1.20 -0.95 -22.44
C ALA A 251 0.08 -1.77 -23.10
N SER A 252 0.22 -3.10 -23.28
CA SER A 252 -0.68 -3.88 -24.14
C SER A 252 -1.69 -4.80 -23.42
N SER A 253 -1.71 -4.90 -22.09
CA SER A 253 -2.57 -5.85 -21.38
C SER A 253 -3.76 -5.28 -20.62
N SER A 254 -4.04 -4.00 -20.75
CA SER A 254 -5.33 -3.42 -20.38
C SER A 254 -5.70 -2.32 -21.36
N SER A 255 -6.87 -2.42 -21.95
CA SER A 255 -7.52 -1.40 -22.79
C SER A 255 -7.98 -0.19 -21.93
N SER A 256 -7.20 0.21 -20.94
CA SER A 256 -7.34 1.50 -20.28
C SER A 256 -6.30 2.43 -20.88
N SER A 257 -6.74 3.55 -21.47
CA SER A 257 -5.89 4.67 -21.85
C SER A 257 -4.86 4.91 -20.75
N ALA A 258 -3.57 4.94 -21.09
CA ALA A 258 -2.51 5.20 -20.11
C ALA A 258 -2.82 6.56 -19.45
N ARG A 259 -2.92 6.58 -18.12
CA ARG A 259 -3.19 7.82 -17.38
C ARG A 259 -2.03 8.79 -17.55
N ALA A 260 -2.33 10.09 -17.74
CA ALA A 260 -1.32 11.14 -17.93
C ALA A 260 -0.46 11.32 -16.68
N PHE A 261 -1.07 11.15 -15.50
CA PHE A 261 -0.40 11.31 -14.21
C PHE A 261 -0.15 9.98 -13.51
N THR A 262 1.04 9.86 -12.91
CA THR A 262 1.53 8.64 -12.25
C THR A 262 2.41 9.01 -11.05
N GLU A 263 2.83 8.03 -10.25
CA GLU A 263 3.82 8.25 -9.18
C GLU A 263 5.07 8.99 -9.64
N ARG A 264 5.54 8.71 -10.86
CA ARG A 264 6.73 9.36 -11.43
C ARG A 264 6.44 10.73 -12.03
N ARG A 265 5.18 11.05 -12.29
CA ARG A 265 4.72 12.32 -12.84
C ARG A 265 3.35 12.65 -12.24
N PRO A 266 3.30 13.04 -10.95
CA PRO A 266 2.05 13.38 -10.31
C PRO A 266 1.44 14.67 -10.88
N ALA A 267 0.12 14.77 -10.81
CA ALA A 267 -0.58 16.03 -10.95
C ALA A 267 -0.27 16.94 -9.76
N VAL A 268 -0.30 18.23 -9.98
CA VAL A 268 -0.24 19.26 -8.92
C VAL A 268 -1.62 19.88 -8.79
N ALA A 269 -2.44 19.31 -7.90
CA ALA A 269 -3.85 19.61 -7.81
C ALA A 269 -4.18 20.56 -6.67
N THR A 270 -5.09 21.50 -6.95
CA THR A 270 -5.54 22.53 -6.00
C THR A 270 -6.58 21.95 -5.04
N VAL A 271 -6.41 22.23 -3.75
CA VAL A 271 -7.44 21.98 -2.74
C VAL A 271 -8.49 23.09 -2.82
N LEU A 272 -9.73 22.74 -3.13
CA LEU A 272 -10.85 23.66 -3.27
C LEU A 272 -11.60 23.89 -1.95
N VAL A 273 -11.82 22.80 -1.22
CA VAL A 273 -12.54 22.78 0.06
C VAL A 273 -11.78 21.91 1.06
N ASN A 274 -11.78 22.31 2.31
CA ASN A 274 -11.24 21.52 3.42
C ASN A 274 -12.07 21.81 4.68
N ALA A 275 -13.13 21.05 4.89
CA ALA A 275 -14.11 21.25 5.94
C ALA A 275 -14.09 20.11 6.98
N PRO A 276 -14.27 20.38 8.27
CA PRO A 276 -14.42 19.33 9.29
C PRO A 276 -15.74 18.57 9.09
N LEU A 277 -15.69 17.25 9.21
CA LEU A 277 -16.86 16.36 9.25
C LEU A 277 -17.18 15.87 10.66
N THR A 278 -16.27 16.07 11.59
CA THR A 278 -16.42 15.66 12.99
C THR A 278 -16.46 16.87 13.90
N ALA A 279 -17.15 16.72 15.03
CA ALA A 279 -17.17 17.75 16.07
C ALA A 279 -15.76 18.00 16.63
N PRO A 280 -15.49 19.21 17.18
CA PRO A 280 -14.16 19.56 17.70
C PRO A 280 -13.68 18.66 18.85
N ASP A 281 -14.61 18.07 19.62
CA ASP A 281 -14.36 17.17 20.75
C ASP A 281 -14.42 15.68 20.37
N ALA A 282 -14.53 15.37 19.08
CA ALA A 282 -14.51 13.99 18.61
C ALA A 282 -13.16 13.32 18.84
N ASP A 283 -13.17 12.00 19.06
CA ASP A 283 -11.94 11.21 19.27
C ASP A 283 -10.95 11.24 18.09
N ALA A 284 -11.43 11.57 16.91
CA ALA A 284 -10.63 11.70 15.70
C ALA A 284 -11.15 12.83 14.81
N GLU A 285 -10.26 13.63 14.29
CA GLU A 285 -10.57 14.64 13.29
C GLU A 285 -10.73 13.97 11.92
N VAL A 286 -11.91 14.11 11.30
CA VAL A 286 -12.16 13.69 9.92
C VAL A 286 -12.57 14.90 9.10
N ARG A 287 -12.02 15.02 7.90
CA ARG A 287 -12.26 16.16 7.03
C ARG A 287 -12.82 15.73 5.69
N HIS A 288 -13.71 16.57 5.17
CA HIS A 288 -14.11 16.57 3.76
C HIS A 288 -13.16 17.46 2.98
N VAL A 289 -12.53 16.91 1.97
CA VAL A 289 -11.58 17.65 1.13
C VAL A 289 -12.01 17.52 -0.32
N GLU A 290 -12.11 18.67 -1.01
CA GLU A 290 -12.37 18.71 -2.45
C GLU A 290 -11.13 19.17 -3.20
N ILE A 291 -10.80 18.50 -4.28
CA ILE A 291 -9.63 18.73 -5.10
C ILE A 291 -10.12 19.00 -6.53
N ALA A 292 -9.55 20.00 -7.19
CA ALA A 292 -9.94 20.36 -8.56
C ALA A 292 -9.77 19.15 -9.51
N ALA A 293 -10.86 18.71 -10.12
CA ALA A 293 -10.85 17.55 -11.01
C ALA A 293 -10.04 17.83 -12.28
N ALA A 294 -10.07 19.06 -12.80
CA ALA A 294 -9.31 19.48 -13.97
C ALA A 294 -7.80 19.35 -13.78
N ASP A 295 -7.30 19.51 -12.54
CA ASP A 295 -5.89 19.37 -12.24
C ASP A 295 -5.45 17.88 -12.17
N VAL A 296 -6.38 16.96 -11.84
CA VAL A 296 -6.11 15.53 -11.63
C VAL A 296 -6.30 14.71 -12.91
N LEU A 297 -7.14 15.18 -13.82
CA LEU A 297 -7.45 14.51 -15.08
C LEU A 297 -6.59 15.10 -16.19
N GLY A 298 -5.90 14.25 -16.93
CA GLY A 298 -5.25 14.66 -18.17
C GLY A 298 -6.25 14.86 -19.31
N ASP A 299 -5.84 15.60 -20.33
CA ASP A 299 -6.66 15.84 -21.52
C ASP A 299 -7.14 14.53 -22.17
N GLY A 300 -8.45 14.37 -22.29
CA GLY A 300 -9.06 13.18 -22.88
C GLY A 300 -9.06 11.92 -22.00
N GLU A 301 -8.64 12.02 -20.74
CA GLU A 301 -8.73 10.90 -19.81
C GLU A 301 -10.16 10.65 -19.33
N PRO A 302 -10.54 9.39 -19.16
CA PRO A 302 -11.83 9.08 -18.57
C PRO A 302 -11.84 9.52 -17.09
N PRO A 303 -12.99 10.04 -16.60
CA PRO A 303 -13.14 10.39 -15.19
C PRO A 303 -12.94 9.17 -14.28
N HIS A 304 -12.70 9.43 -13.00
CA HIS A 304 -12.64 8.36 -12.00
C HIS A 304 -13.98 7.62 -11.88
N ARG A 305 -13.92 6.36 -11.49
CA ARG A 305 -15.09 5.51 -11.24
C ARG A 305 -15.32 5.40 -9.74
N PRO A 306 -16.56 5.14 -9.30
CA PRO A 306 -16.81 4.79 -7.91
C PRO A 306 -15.91 3.64 -7.46
N GLY A 307 -15.24 3.84 -6.30
CA GLY A 307 -14.27 2.89 -5.76
C GLY A 307 -12.84 3.05 -6.26
N ASP A 308 -12.55 4.01 -7.15
CA ASP A 308 -11.17 4.42 -7.43
C ASP A 308 -10.57 5.18 -6.25
N CYS A 309 -9.24 5.25 -6.21
CA CYS A 309 -8.47 5.95 -5.18
C CYS A 309 -7.70 7.12 -5.78
N LEU A 310 -7.47 8.14 -4.97
CA LEU A 310 -6.47 9.16 -5.22
C LEU A 310 -5.19 8.81 -4.44
N ALA A 311 -4.10 8.57 -5.16
CA ALA A 311 -2.77 8.48 -4.56
C ALA A 311 -2.25 9.90 -4.31
N VAL A 312 -1.79 10.18 -3.09
CA VAL A 312 -1.22 11.47 -2.70
C VAL A 312 0.20 11.26 -2.21
N SER A 313 1.15 11.93 -2.83
CA SER A 313 2.55 11.93 -2.39
C SER A 313 2.75 12.98 -1.29
N PRO A 314 3.31 12.61 -0.12
CA PRO A 314 3.51 13.52 1.00
C PRO A 314 4.78 14.37 0.83
N LEU A 315 4.97 14.97 -0.33
CA LEU A 315 6.10 15.87 -0.60
C LEU A 315 6.01 17.13 0.29
N PRO A 316 7.16 17.69 0.72
CA PRO A 316 7.21 18.93 1.47
C PRO A 316 7.05 20.13 0.51
N LEU A 317 5.80 20.51 0.20
CA LEU A 317 5.50 21.52 -0.81
C LEU A 317 5.29 22.92 -0.23
N ASP A 318 4.79 23.03 1.00
CA ASP A 318 4.49 24.30 1.66
C ASP A 318 5.63 24.68 2.62
N ASP A 319 6.31 25.80 2.37
CA ASP A 319 7.39 26.29 3.25
C ASP A 319 6.88 26.72 4.65
N ASP A 320 5.60 27.05 4.77
CA ASP A 320 4.96 27.45 6.03
C ASP A 320 4.47 26.27 6.89
N ASP A 321 4.61 25.04 6.45
CA ASP A 321 4.27 23.85 7.24
C ASP A 321 5.44 23.49 8.18
N ASP A 322 5.19 23.46 9.51
CA ASP A 322 6.13 22.95 10.53
C ASP A 322 6.83 21.66 10.11
N ARG A 323 6.12 20.83 9.36
CA ARG A 323 6.62 19.56 8.84
C ARG A 323 7.65 19.74 7.73
N ALA A 324 7.44 20.69 6.82
CA ALA A 324 8.44 21.01 5.79
C ALA A 324 9.72 21.50 6.45
N GLY A 325 9.61 22.32 7.48
CA GLY A 325 10.73 22.74 8.32
C GLY A 325 11.43 21.57 9.01
N GLU A 326 10.65 20.62 9.62
CA GLU A 326 11.22 19.41 10.22
C GLU A 326 11.92 18.52 9.17
N THR A 327 11.34 18.37 7.99
CA THR A 327 11.93 17.58 6.88
C THR A 327 13.21 18.25 6.38
N ARG A 328 13.19 19.56 6.19
CA ARG A 328 14.35 20.34 5.77
C ARG A 328 15.49 20.24 6.80
N ALA A 329 15.19 20.38 8.09
CA ALA A 329 16.18 20.25 9.15
C ALA A 329 16.81 18.85 9.19
N ALA A 330 15.99 17.79 9.08
CA ALA A 330 16.46 16.41 9.00
C ALA A 330 17.31 16.16 7.74
N THR A 331 16.90 16.72 6.60
CA THR A 331 17.65 16.64 5.33
C THR A 331 19.04 17.28 5.47
N ILE A 332 19.10 18.48 6.03
CA ILE A 332 20.38 19.19 6.27
C ILE A 332 21.27 18.35 7.19
N GLU A 333 20.73 17.76 8.25
CA GLU A 333 21.51 16.91 9.16
C GLU A 333 22.03 15.64 8.47
N VAL A 334 21.23 14.98 7.63
CA VAL A 334 21.68 13.85 6.80
C VAL A 334 22.84 14.25 5.90
N LEU A 335 22.70 15.36 5.17
CA LEU A 335 23.72 15.83 4.25
C LEU A 335 24.99 16.27 4.98
N ARG A 336 24.87 17.00 6.09
CA ARG A 336 25.98 17.41 6.96
C ARG A 336 26.79 16.19 7.45
N ARG A 337 26.11 15.10 7.88
CA ARG A 337 26.77 13.87 8.32
C ARG A 337 27.43 13.12 7.18
N ALA A 338 26.88 13.23 5.98
CA ALA A 338 27.47 12.65 4.77
C ALA A 338 28.60 13.52 4.19
N GLY A 339 28.90 14.69 4.76
CA GLY A 339 29.93 15.61 4.27
C GLY A 339 29.54 16.34 2.99
N ILE A 340 28.24 16.52 2.72
CA ILE A 340 27.72 17.15 1.50
C ILE A 340 27.05 18.48 1.88
N ALA A 341 27.37 19.55 1.14
CA ALA A 341 26.73 20.84 1.34
C ALA A 341 25.26 20.80 0.91
N PRO A 342 24.31 21.43 1.62
CA PRO A 342 22.89 21.38 1.30
C PRO A 342 22.52 21.90 -0.10
N ASP A 343 23.28 22.84 -0.63
CA ASP A 343 23.14 23.45 -1.95
C ASP A 343 23.87 22.69 -3.06
N ALA A 344 24.61 21.61 -2.70
CA ALA A 344 25.36 20.83 -3.66
C ALA A 344 24.48 20.14 -4.72
N TRP A 345 25.02 20.04 -5.92
CA TRP A 345 24.50 19.18 -6.97
C TRP A 345 25.18 17.82 -6.89
N VAL A 346 24.41 16.77 -7.07
CA VAL A 346 24.88 15.38 -6.96
C VAL A 346 24.39 14.54 -8.14
N VAL A 347 25.18 13.55 -8.47
CA VAL A 347 24.82 12.50 -9.44
C VAL A 347 24.75 11.17 -8.71
N CYS A 348 23.68 10.41 -8.95
CA CYS A 348 23.55 9.04 -8.49
C CYS A 348 24.11 8.08 -9.53
N GLU A 349 25.00 7.20 -9.09
CA GLU A 349 25.58 6.15 -9.91
C GLU A 349 25.23 4.78 -9.35
N GLY A 350 24.94 3.84 -10.24
CA GLY A 350 24.66 2.46 -9.88
C GLY A 350 25.21 1.49 -10.90
N GLY A 351 25.51 0.26 -10.47
CA GLY A 351 26.04 -0.78 -11.33
C GLY A 351 27.57 -0.93 -11.29
N ALA A 352 28.11 -1.84 -12.09
CA ALA A 352 29.52 -2.15 -12.12
C ALA A 352 30.01 -2.44 -13.57
N GLY A 353 31.27 -2.16 -13.83
CA GLY A 353 31.89 -2.43 -15.13
C GLY A 353 31.34 -1.58 -16.27
N SER A 354 31.03 -2.19 -17.41
CA SER A 354 30.48 -1.52 -18.60
C SER A 354 29.00 -1.13 -18.49
N HIS A 355 28.32 -1.47 -17.38
CA HIS A 355 26.89 -1.22 -17.13
C HIS A 355 26.67 -0.21 -16.01
N VAL A 356 27.60 0.71 -15.81
CA VAL A 356 27.45 1.78 -14.83
C VAL A 356 26.43 2.78 -15.33
N TYR A 357 25.36 2.99 -14.54
CA TYR A 357 24.44 4.09 -14.74
C TYR A 357 25.03 5.34 -14.07
N VAL A 358 25.08 6.42 -14.80
CA VAL A 358 25.42 7.75 -14.30
C VAL A 358 24.20 8.62 -14.53
N GLY A 359 23.57 9.06 -13.45
CA GLY A 359 22.35 9.86 -13.50
C GLY A 359 22.59 11.30 -13.94
N THR A 360 21.50 12.03 -14.11
CA THR A 360 21.56 13.50 -14.31
C THR A 360 21.81 14.21 -12.98
N PRO A 361 22.48 15.36 -12.98
CA PRO A 361 22.68 16.15 -11.77
C PRO A 361 21.37 16.62 -11.16
N VAL A 362 21.21 16.41 -9.85
CA VAL A 362 20.06 16.85 -9.04
C VAL A 362 20.54 17.54 -7.78
N ARG A 363 19.72 18.38 -7.15
CA ARG A 363 20.08 18.98 -5.85
C ARG A 363 20.09 17.90 -4.76
N ALA A 364 21.11 17.93 -3.91
CA ALA A 364 21.23 16.96 -2.81
C ALA A 364 20.03 17.00 -1.86
N THR A 365 19.50 18.21 -1.56
CA THR A 365 18.28 18.38 -0.76
C THR A 365 17.06 17.75 -1.45
N ALA A 366 16.85 17.99 -2.75
CA ALA A 366 15.74 17.44 -3.49
C ALA A 366 15.79 15.90 -3.54
N LEU A 367 16.99 15.34 -3.67
CA LEU A 367 17.19 13.89 -3.65
C LEU A 367 16.77 13.27 -2.33
N VAL A 368 17.13 13.86 -1.20
CA VAL A 368 16.76 13.35 0.12
C VAL A 368 15.27 13.57 0.40
N GLU A 369 14.75 14.77 0.17
CA GLU A 369 13.35 15.14 0.46
C GLU A 369 12.34 14.45 -0.46
N GLY A 370 12.69 14.21 -1.72
CA GLY A 370 11.83 13.51 -2.68
C GLY A 370 11.86 12.00 -2.55
N ALA A 371 12.93 11.44 -2.00
CA ALA A 371 13.15 10.00 -1.98
C ALA A 371 12.94 9.33 -0.63
N LEU A 372 13.23 10.00 0.50
CA LEU A 372 13.32 9.38 1.81
C LEU A 372 12.22 9.83 2.78
N ASP A 373 11.70 8.89 3.55
CA ASP A 373 10.83 9.16 4.70
C ASP A 373 11.69 9.29 5.98
N LEU A 374 12.10 10.52 6.29
CA LEU A 374 12.93 10.79 7.44
C LEU A 374 12.13 10.90 8.75
N ASN A 375 10.81 11.17 8.69
CA ASN A 375 10.02 11.62 9.82
C ASN A 375 8.93 10.66 10.29
N SER A 376 8.57 9.61 9.53
CA SER A 376 7.45 8.75 9.90
C SER A 376 7.76 7.26 9.93
N ALA A 377 8.55 6.76 9.01
CA ALA A 377 8.87 5.35 8.92
C ALA A 377 10.12 4.97 9.73
N SER A 378 10.05 3.82 10.42
CA SER A 378 11.21 3.26 11.12
C SER A 378 12.15 2.57 10.13
N PRO A 379 13.48 2.73 10.31
CA PRO A 379 14.46 2.01 9.51
C PRO A 379 14.37 0.50 9.75
N ARG A 380 14.75 -0.30 8.74
CA ARG A 380 14.76 -1.76 8.87
C ARG A 380 16.10 -2.28 9.41
N ARG A 381 16.15 -3.56 9.76
CA ARG A 381 17.34 -4.21 10.35
C ARG A 381 18.63 -3.91 9.59
N TYR A 382 18.61 -3.99 8.27
CA TYR A 382 19.79 -3.76 7.44
C TYR A 382 20.33 -2.31 7.52
N PHE A 383 19.48 -1.34 7.75
CA PHE A 383 19.90 0.05 8.00
C PHE A 383 20.81 0.13 9.24
N PHE A 384 20.44 -0.55 10.33
CA PHE A 384 21.23 -0.57 11.57
C PHE A 384 22.55 -1.34 11.39
N GLU A 385 22.53 -2.42 10.60
CA GLU A 385 23.75 -3.16 10.23
C GLU A 385 24.72 -2.23 9.48
N ALA A 386 24.24 -1.55 8.44
CA ALA A 386 25.05 -0.60 7.68
C ALA A 386 25.54 0.56 8.56
N ALA A 387 24.65 1.17 9.36
CA ALA A 387 24.98 2.29 10.23
C ALA A 387 26.07 1.95 11.26
N SER A 388 26.13 0.68 11.71
CA SER A 388 27.14 0.24 12.67
C SER A 388 28.57 0.37 12.14
N ALA A 389 28.76 0.28 10.83
CA ALA A 389 30.07 0.45 10.17
C ALA A 389 30.53 1.92 10.12
N PHE A 390 29.60 2.84 10.24
CA PHE A 390 29.84 4.29 10.14
C PHE A 390 29.72 5.02 11.49
N ALA A 391 29.51 4.29 12.59
CA ALA A 391 29.52 4.86 13.94
C ALA A 391 30.95 4.99 14.45
N THR A 392 31.36 6.23 14.80
CA THR A 392 32.71 6.51 15.31
C THR A 392 32.85 6.23 16.82
N HIS A 393 31.72 6.16 17.55
CA HIS A 393 31.72 5.84 18.98
C HIS A 393 31.49 4.34 19.20
N PRO A 394 32.41 3.62 19.89
CA PRO A 394 32.35 2.16 20.01
C PRO A 394 31.06 1.59 20.61
N ARG A 395 30.48 2.27 21.62
CA ARG A 395 29.21 1.84 22.24
C ARG A 395 28.02 1.97 21.30
N GLU A 396 28.00 3.02 20.47
CA GLU A 396 26.95 3.18 19.46
C GLU A 396 27.08 2.10 18.38
N ALA A 397 28.29 1.86 17.87
CA ALA A 397 28.56 0.79 16.92
C ALA A 397 28.13 -0.59 17.45
N GLU A 398 28.43 -0.88 18.73
CA GLU A 398 28.03 -2.13 19.38
C GLU A 398 26.51 -2.26 19.49
N ARG A 399 25.81 -1.20 19.93
CA ARG A 399 24.35 -1.19 20.03
C ARG A 399 23.69 -1.36 18.66
N LEU A 400 24.21 -0.74 17.62
CA LEU A 400 23.71 -0.88 16.24
C LEU A 400 23.91 -2.29 15.71
N ARG A 401 25.09 -2.92 15.96
CA ARG A 401 25.34 -4.33 15.62
C ARG A 401 24.37 -5.26 16.37
N ARG A 402 24.09 -4.97 17.64
CA ARG A 402 23.13 -5.73 18.42
C ARG A 402 21.72 -5.63 17.83
N PHE A 403 21.24 -4.43 17.44
CA PHE A 403 19.96 -4.26 16.73
C PHE A 403 19.89 -5.07 15.43
N ALA A 404 21.01 -5.20 14.73
CA ALA A 404 21.09 -5.98 13.49
C ALA A 404 21.18 -7.49 13.72
N SER A 405 21.53 -7.94 14.94
CA SER A 405 21.72 -9.35 15.28
C SER A 405 20.41 -10.06 15.64
N LYS A 406 20.46 -11.40 15.67
CA LYS A 406 19.35 -12.23 16.16
C LYS A 406 19.08 -11.99 17.66
N ASP A 407 20.12 -11.76 18.45
CA ASP A 407 20.01 -11.58 19.90
C ASP A 407 19.41 -10.23 20.27
N GLY A 408 19.56 -9.22 19.42
CA GLY A 408 18.99 -7.87 19.60
C GLY A 408 17.61 -7.67 18.98
N ARG A 409 16.97 -8.74 18.47
CA ARG A 409 15.69 -8.68 17.77
C ARG A 409 14.59 -8.02 18.59
N ASP A 410 14.46 -8.35 19.86
CA ASP A 410 13.42 -7.80 20.73
C ASP A 410 13.65 -6.31 21.01
N GLU A 411 14.92 -5.89 21.13
CA GLU A 411 15.28 -4.48 21.31
C GLU A 411 14.97 -3.68 20.04
N LEU A 412 15.28 -4.23 18.86
CA LEU A 412 14.94 -3.61 17.58
C LEU A 412 13.42 -3.52 17.37
N TRP A 413 12.68 -4.60 17.71
CA TRP A 413 11.23 -4.59 17.63
C TRP A 413 10.64 -3.50 18.53
N TYR A 414 11.16 -3.37 19.76
CA TYR A 414 10.74 -2.33 20.68
C TYR A 414 11.02 -0.92 20.11
N TYR A 415 12.21 -0.72 19.56
CA TYR A 415 12.63 0.55 18.95
C TYR A 415 11.77 0.92 17.74
N ASN A 416 11.51 -0.04 16.86
CA ASN A 416 10.81 0.18 15.60
C ASN A 416 9.28 0.10 15.72
N GLU A 417 8.73 -0.90 16.42
CA GLU A 417 7.30 -1.17 16.41
C GLU A 417 6.56 -0.51 17.59
N ARG A 418 7.15 -0.52 18.78
CA ARG A 418 6.53 0.10 19.97
C ARG A 418 6.74 1.61 20.00
N GLU A 419 7.97 2.04 19.70
CA GLU A 419 8.33 3.45 19.78
C GLU A 419 8.30 4.17 18.44
N ARG A 420 8.18 3.43 17.34
CA ARG A 420 8.08 3.99 15.99
C ARG A 420 9.14 5.06 15.72
N ARG A 421 10.41 4.74 16.08
CA ARG A 421 11.53 5.65 15.85
C ARG A 421 11.79 5.82 14.37
N CYS A 422 11.76 7.06 13.90
CA CYS A 422 12.07 7.42 12.52
C CYS A 422 13.56 7.71 12.31
N VAL A 423 13.96 7.95 11.05
CA VAL A 423 15.37 8.25 10.70
C VAL A 423 15.87 9.50 11.42
N ARG A 424 15.07 10.57 11.50
CA ARG A 424 15.44 11.79 12.24
C ARG A 424 15.79 11.47 13.70
N GLU A 425 14.94 10.72 14.38
CA GLU A 425 15.20 10.34 15.78
C GLU A 425 16.37 9.37 15.92
N PHE A 426 16.61 8.51 14.93
CA PHE A 426 17.81 7.69 14.87
C PHE A 426 19.07 8.55 14.84
N LEU A 427 19.06 9.65 14.07
CA LEU A 427 20.20 10.57 14.06
C LEU A 427 20.45 11.21 15.44
N ASP A 428 19.38 11.50 16.19
CA ASP A 428 19.50 12.04 17.56
C ASP A 428 20.03 10.97 18.54
N ASP A 429 19.54 9.72 18.42
CA ASP A 429 19.93 8.61 19.29
C ASP A 429 21.37 8.11 19.04
N PHE A 430 21.89 8.30 17.82
CA PHE A 430 23.22 7.86 17.38
C PHE A 430 24.02 9.02 16.75
N PRO A 431 24.46 9.99 17.56
CA PRO A 431 25.13 11.19 17.08
C PRO A 431 26.49 10.94 16.41
N SER A 432 27.15 9.80 16.66
CA SER A 432 28.47 9.49 16.10
C SER A 432 28.42 8.90 14.68
N VAL A 433 27.23 8.51 14.19
CA VAL A 433 27.09 7.90 12.86
C VAL A 433 27.37 8.93 11.74
N ARG A 434 28.28 8.57 10.84
CA ARG A 434 28.69 9.36 9.65
C ARG A 434 28.48 8.53 8.38
N MET A 435 27.22 8.18 8.11
CA MET A 435 26.88 7.31 6.98
C MET A 435 26.96 8.11 5.66
N PRO A 436 27.69 7.63 4.64
CA PRO A 436 27.69 8.24 3.31
C PRO A 436 26.30 8.29 2.70
N LEU A 437 25.99 9.32 1.90
CA LEU A 437 24.65 9.54 1.34
C LEU A 437 24.16 8.34 0.51
N GLY A 438 25.02 7.69 -0.27
CA GLY A 438 24.65 6.50 -1.04
C GLY A 438 24.12 5.35 -0.17
N TRP A 439 24.70 5.13 1.00
CA TRP A 439 24.22 4.15 1.96
C TRP A 439 22.89 4.57 2.61
N MET A 440 22.73 5.84 2.95
CA MET A 440 21.48 6.39 3.45
C MET A 440 20.36 6.18 2.43
N LEU A 441 20.58 6.54 1.15
CA LEU A 441 19.62 6.37 0.07
C LEU A 441 19.26 4.91 -0.23
N THR A 442 20.20 3.99 0.00
CA THR A 442 19.98 2.55 -0.23
C THR A 442 19.19 1.89 0.90
N THR A 443 19.41 2.30 2.15
CA THR A 443 18.94 1.56 3.33
C THR A 443 17.84 2.24 4.12
N ALA A 444 17.71 3.57 4.05
CA ALA A 444 16.67 4.31 4.74
C ALA A 444 15.27 4.09 4.10
N PRO A 445 14.19 4.25 4.88
CA PRO A 445 12.83 4.15 4.36
C PRO A 445 12.57 5.12 3.21
N ARG A 446 11.90 4.61 2.17
CA ARG A 446 11.49 5.42 1.01
C ARG A 446 10.22 6.19 1.32
N LEU A 447 10.14 7.43 0.83
CA LEU A 447 8.91 8.19 0.82
C LEU A 447 7.89 7.52 -0.11
N ARG A 448 6.70 7.23 0.39
CA ARG A 448 5.66 6.52 -0.36
C ARG A 448 4.38 7.33 -0.45
N PRO A 449 3.63 7.23 -1.53
CA PRO A 449 2.29 7.80 -1.62
C PRO A 449 1.34 7.09 -0.65
N ARG A 450 0.24 7.77 -0.30
CA ARG A 450 -0.89 7.20 0.44
C ARG A 450 -2.11 7.19 -0.46
N LEU A 451 -2.87 6.11 -0.41
CA LEU A 451 -4.10 5.95 -1.17
C LEU A 451 -5.29 6.42 -0.32
N PHE A 452 -6.14 7.23 -0.92
CA PHE A 452 -7.39 7.68 -0.34
C PHE A 452 -8.53 7.29 -1.28
N SER A 453 -9.50 6.51 -0.79
CA SER A 453 -10.68 6.16 -1.58
C SER A 453 -11.47 7.41 -1.91
N ILE A 454 -11.84 7.59 -3.17
CA ILE A 454 -12.59 8.76 -3.63
C ILE A 454 -14.02 8.69 -3.11
N ALA A 455 -14.49 9.79 -2.52
CA ALA A 455 -15.79 9.92 -1.88
C ALA A 455 -16.86 10.57 -2.76
N SER A 456 -16.54 10.89 -4.02
CA SER A 456 -17.45 11.53 -4.98
C SER A 456 -17.67 10.67 -6.22
N SER A 457 -18.81 10.86 -6.89
CA SER A 457 -19.03 10.39 -8.25
C SER A 457 -18.64 11.48 -9.23
N ALA A 458 -17.83 11.16 -10.22
CA ALA A 458 -17.48 12.10 -11.29
C ALA A 458 -18.69 12.55 -12.10
N SER A 459 -19.74 11.72 -12.19
CA SER A 459 -21.00 12.08 -12.84
C SER A 459 -21.79 13.11 -12.05
N ALA A 460 -21.80 13.02 -10.72
CA ALA A 460 -22.53 13.91 -9.84
C ALA A 460 -21.75 15.20 -9.52
N THR A 461 -20.42 15.12 -9.44
CA THR A 461 -19.52 16.23 -9.12
C THR A 461 -18.36 16.27 -10.11
N PRO A 462 -18.58 16.73 -11.35
CA PRO A 462 -17.58 16.66 -12.43
C PRO A 462 -16.36 17.58 -12.17
N ASP A 463 -16.53 18.64 -11.39
CA ASP A 463 -15.52 19.68 -11.18
C ASP A 463 -14.56 19.37 -10.02
N ALA A 464 -14.89 18.38 -9.17
CA ALA A 464 -14.12 18.10 -7.98
C ALA A 464 -14.03 16.60 -7.65
N VAL A 465 -12.85 16.17 -7.17
CA VAL A 465 -12.61 14.87 -6.55
C VAL A 465 -12.69 15.05 -5.04
N HIS A 466 -13.63 14.36 -4.38
CA HIS A 466 -13.82 14.46 -2.94
C HIS A 466 -13.08 13.34 -2.21
N LEU A 467 -12.49 13.67 -1.06
CA LEU A 467 -11.88 12.73 -0.14
C LEU A 467 -12.49 12.84 1.25
N THR A 468 -12.52 11.73 1.98
CA THR A 468 -12.86 11.68 3.41
C THR A 468 -11.59 11.29 4.17
N VAL A 469 -10.94 12.27 4.79
CA VAL A 469 -9.58 12.12 5.35
C VAL A 469 -9.60 12.16 6.87
N THR A 470 -9.22 11.05 7.51
CA THR A 470 -8.95 11.03 8.95
C THR A 470 -7.54 11.55 9.21
N ALA A 471 -7.39 12.62 9.98
CA ALA A 471 -6.10 13.13 10.43
C ALA A 471 -5.51 12.18 11.48
N VAL A 472 -4.64 11.27 11.03
CA VAL A 472 -4.08 10.22 11.88
C VAL A 472 -3.13 10.81 12.91
N ARG A 473 -3.45 10.65 14.18
CA ARG A 473 -2.64 11.06 15.33
C ARG A 473 -2.71 9.99 16.42
N TRP A 474 -1.55 9.67 17.01
CA TRP A 474 -1.50 8.71 18.10
C TRP A 474 -0.33 9.00 19.04
N ARG A 475 -0.26 8.28 20.16
CA ARG A 475 0.87 8.31 21.08
C ARG A 475 1.55 6.95 21.12
N THR A 476 2.89 6.96 21.16
CA THR A 476 3.68 5.75 21.37
C THR A 476 3.53 5.23 22.80
N HIS A 477 4.10 4.06 23.09
CA HIS A 477 4.08 3.50 24.43
C HIS A 477 4.67 4.44 25.51
N TYR A 478 5.71 5.20 25.16
CA TYR A 478 6.29 6.23 26.05
C TYR A 478 5.63 7.62 25.90
N GLY A 479 4.43 7.69 25.34
CA GLY A 479 3.64 8.91 25.27
C GLY A 479 4.07 9.93 24.22
N ARG A 480 5.02 9.60 23.34
CA ARG A 480 5.42 10.50 22.24
C ARG A 480 4.30 10.67 21.24
N ALA A 481 4.00 11.92 20.90
CA ALA A 481 3.01 12.23 19.87
C ALA A 481 3.54 11.83 18.48
N ARG A 482 2.69 11.20 17.71
CA ARG A 482 2.92 10.82 16.30
C ARG A 482 1.81 11.36 15.42
N ARG A 483 2.13 11.70 14.20
CA ARG A 483 1.17 12.18 13.20
C ARG A 483 1.40 11.46 11.88
N GLY A 484 0.30 11.09 11.21
CA GLY A 484 0.37 10.57 9.85
C GLY A 484 0.90 11.63 8.88
N LEU A 485 1.87 11.29 8.05
CA LEU A 485 2.58 12.24 7.20
C LEU A 485 1.63 12.93 6.21
N CYS A 486 0.92 12.13 5.42
CA CYS A 486 0.04 12.62 4.35
C CYS A 486 -1.30 13.16 4.90
N SER A 487 -1.95 12.41 5.81
CA SER A 487 -3.28 12.79 6.31
C SER A 487 -3.30 14.12 7.06
N ASN A 488 -2.23 14.44 7.83
CA ASN A 488 -2.14 15.72 8.51
C ASN A 488 -1.71 16.87 7.57
N ALA A 489 -0.97 16.59 6.50
CA ALA A 489 -0.73 17.59 5.45
C ALA A 489 -2.04 17.99 4.78
N ILE A 490 -2.83 17.00 4.34
CA ILE A 490 -4.14 17.23 3.74
C ILE A 490 -5.09 17.94 4.72
N ALA A 491 -5.13 17.50 5.99
CA ALA A 491 -6.02 18.12 6.98
C ALA A 491 -5.74 19.60 7.25
N ARG A 492 -4.52 20.07 7.01
CA ARG A 492 -4.11 21.48 7.18
C ARG A 492 -4.11 22.28 5.90
N ALA A 493 -4.29 21.64 4.76
CA ALA A 493 -4.27 22.28 3.46
C ALA A 493 -5.28 23.44 3.39
N ALA A 494 -4.84 24.63 3.01
CA ALA A 494 -5.67 25.81 2.89
C ALA A 494 -6.38 25.82 1.52
N PRO A 495 -7.72 25.99 1.49
CA PRO A 495 -8.48 26.09 0.24
C PRO A 495 -7.98 27.22 -0.67
N GLY A 496 -7.87 26.93 -1.97
CA GLY A 496 -7.45 27.88 -3.01
C GLY A 496 -5.95 28.11 -3.12
N THR A 497 -5.17 27.73 -2.11
CA THR A 497 -3.71 27.98 -2.08
C THR A 497 -2.88 26.70 -2.01
N SER A 498 -3.22 25.77 -1.12
CA SER A 498 -2.45 24.53 -1.00
C SER A 498 -2.62 23.62 -2.21
N LYS A 499 -1.52 23.00 -2.60
CA LYS A 499 -1.43 22.04 -3.70
C LYS A 499 -1.05 20.65 -3.18
N LEU A 500 -1.55 19.62 -3.85
CA LEU A 500 -1.22 18.23 -3.57
C LEU A 500 -0.60 17.56 -4.80
N ALA A 501 0.49 16.85 -4.61
CA ALA A 501 1.05 15.97 -5.63
C ALA A 501 0.28 14.65 -5.63
N CYS A 502 -0.55 14.38 -6.65
CA CYS A 502 -1.47 13.26 -6.65
C CYS A 502 -1.74 12.66 -8.04
N TRP A 503 -2.35 11.49 -8.10
CA TRP A 503 -2.80 10.82 -9.33
C TRP A 503 -3.88 9.78 -9.03
N LEU A 504 -4.66 9.42 -10.03
CA LEU A 504 -5.73 8.41 -9.92
C LEU A 504 -5.17 6.99 -9.97
N VAL A 505 -5.69 6.11 -9.11
CA VAL A 505 -5.37 4.68 -9.05
C VAL A 505 -6.66 3.86 -8.94
N ASN A 506 -6.73 2.73 -9.62
CA ASN A 506 -7.88 1.84 -9.49
C ASN A 506 -7.91 1.23 -8.09
N GLY A 507 -9.02 1.40 -7.38
CA GLY A 507 -9.25 0.83 -6.05
C GLY A 507 -9.79 -0.61 -6.09
N ALA A 508 -9.92 -1.22 -4.92
CA ALA A 508 -10.40 -2.59 -4.77
C ALA A 508 -11.90 -2.74 -5.12
N ILE A 509 -12.70 -1.71 -4.81
CA ILE A 509 -14.13 -1.64 -5.14
C ILE A 509 -14.35 -1.20 -6.60
N GLY A 510 -13.35 -0.60 -7.23
CA GLY A 510 -13.40 -0.01 -8.58
C GLY A 510 -13.51 -1.00 -9.75
N GLY A 511 -13.97 -2.23 -9.49
CA GLY A 511 -14.43 -3.15 -10.53
C GLY A 511 -15.64 -2.58 -11.30
N ALA A 512 -16.16 -3.32 -12.26
CA ALA A 512 -17.39 -2.92 -12.95
C ALA A 512 -18.47 -2.63 -11.90
N PRO A 513 -19.12 -1.43 -11.92
CA PRO A 513 -20.18 -1.13 -10.98
C PRO A 513 -21.24 -2.23 -11.09
N PRO A 514 -21.86 -2.62 -9.98
CA PRO A 514 -22.94 -3.59 -10.03
C PRO A 514 -24.03 -3.05 -10.95
N ARG A 515 -24.73 -3.96 -11.61
CA ARG A 515 -25.87 -3.57 -12.47
C ARG A 515 -26.84 -2.72 -11.66
N ASP A 516 -27.42 -1.71 -12.29
CA ASP A 516 -28.36 -0.79 -11.65
C ASP A 516 -29.59 -1.50 -11.10
N ASP A 517 -30.04 -2.54 -11.79
CA ASP A 517 -31.17 -3.39 -11.39
C ASP A 517 -30.83 -4.44 -10.30
N ALA A 518 -29.57 -4.53 -9.87
CA ALA A 518 -29.17 -5.40 -8.76
C ALA A 518 -29.24 -4.64 -7.43
N PRO A 519 -29.80 -5.26 -6.35
CA PRO A 519 -29.79 -4.66 -5.03
C PRO A 519 -28.38 -4.52 -4.46
N LEU A 520 -28.18 -3.57 -3.53
CA LEU A 520 -26.90 -3.35 -2.85
C LEU A 520 -27.06 -3.41 -1.34
N VAL A 521 -26.11 -4.08 -0.67
CA VAL A 521 -25.89 -4.01 0.77
C VAL A 521 -24.53 -3.39 1.02
N LEU A 522 -24.50 -2.20 1.58
CA LEU A 522 -23.32 -1.40 1.83
C LEU A 522 -23.04 -1.35 3.32
N VAL A 523 -21.83 -1.68 3.75
CA VAL A 523 -21.43 -1.69 5.16
C VAL A 523 -20.16 -0.89 5.31
N CYS A 524 -20.17 0.17 6.13
CA CYS A 524 -18.98 0.99 6.36
C CYS A 524 -18.84 1.49 7.79
N THR A 525 -17.61 1.83 8.16
CA THR A 525 -17.30 2.46 9.44
C THR A 525 -16.33 3.64 9.25
N GLY A 526 -16.62 4.77 9.90
CA GLY A 526 -15.79 5.97 9.82
C GLY A 526 -15.49 6.41 8.39
N SER A 527 -14.21 6.67 8.06
CA SER A 527 -13.80 7.08 6.69
C SER A 527 -14.04 6.03 5.61
N GLY A 528 -14.37 4.77 5.97
CA GLY A 528 -14.85 3.77 5.03
C GLY A 528 -16.14 4.13 4.29
N VAL A 529 -16.81 5.19 4.72
CA VAL A 529 -17.94 5.77 4.00
C VAL A 529 -17.56 6.28 2.61
N ALA A 530 -16.31 6.68 2.38
CA ALA A 530 -15.85 7.34 1.14
C ALA A 530 -16.23 6.57 -0.15
N PRO A 531 -15.75 5.33 -0.40
CA PRO A 531 -16.04 4.64 -1.64
C PRO A 531 -17.52 4.27 -1.77
N LEU A 532 -18.24 4.08 -0.65
CA LEU A 532 -19.66 3.75 -0.69
C LEU A 532 -20.53 4.98 -0.97
N ARG A 533 -20.14 6.16 -0.47
CA ARG A 533 -20.76 7.44 -0.82
C ARG A 533 -20.65 7.70 -2.31
N SER A 534 -19.45 7.54 -2.88
CA SER A 534 -19.21 7.65 -4.32
C SER A 534 -20.14 6.74 -5.13
N LEU A 535 -20.27 5.48 -4.72
CA LEU A 535 -21.13 4.49 -5.38
C LEU A 535 -22.61 4.87 -5.33
N VAL A 536 -23.11 5.34 -4.16
CA VAL A 536 -24.51 5.78 -4.01
C VAL A 536 -24.77 7.03 -4.82
N GLN A 537 -23.89 8.03 -4.78
CA GLN A 537 -24.02 9.26 -5.58
C GLN A 537 -24.10 8.96 -7.08
N ASP A 538 -23.22 8.11 -7.58
CA ASP A 538 -23.22 7.73 -9.00
C ASP A 538 -24.51 7.05 -9.40
N ARG A 539 -24.99 6.10 -8.57
CA ARG A 539 -26.23 5.36 -8.82
C ARG A 539 -27.45 6.28 -8.81
N VAL A 540 -27.55 7.17 -7.82
CA VAL A 540 -28.64 8.15 -7.72
C VAL A 540 -28.60 9.16 -8.86
N HIS A 541 -27.41 9.64 -9.23
CA HIS A 541 -27.24 10.55 -10.35
C HIS A 541 -27.74 9.92 -11.67
N ARG A 542 -27.34 8.66 -11.95
CA ARG A 542 -27.82 7.93 -13.14
C ARG A 542 -29.34 7.71 -13.13
N ALA A 543 -29.92 7.44 -11.96
CA ALA A 543 -31.38 7.34 -11.85
C ALA A 543 -32.09 8.64 -12.18
N ARG A 544 -31.57 9.78 -11.69
CA ARG A 544 -32.21 11.10 -11.86
C ARG A 544 -32.00 11.72 -13.24
N HIS A 545 -30.81 11.50 -13.84
CA HIS A 545 -30.40 12.24 -15.03
C HIS A 545 -30.18 11.37 -16.27
N ALA A 546 -29.92 10.06 -16.12
CA ALA A 546 -29.72 9.13 -17.22
C ALA A 546 -30.85 8.11 -17.38
N GLY A 547 -31.93 8.22 -16.61
CA GLY A 547 -33.08 7.32 -16.67
C GLY A 547 -32.79 5.88 -16.24
N ALA A 548 -31.70 5.66 -15.51
CA ALA A 548 -31.36 4.34 -15.01
C ALA A 548 -32.39 3.88 -13.95
N ARG A 549 -32.85 2.64 -14.07
CA ARG A 549 -33.72 2.02 -13.06
C ARG A 549 -32.86 1.37 -12.00
N ILE A 550 -32.90 1.87 -10.76
CA ILE A 550 -32.09 1.37 -9.67
C ILE A 550 -32.91 0.49 -8.71
N ALA A 551 -32.33 -0.66 -8.34
CA ALA A 551 -32.86 -1.53 -7.30
C ALA A 551 -32.53 -0.97 -5.90
N PRO A 552 -33.17 -1.46 -4.82
CA PRO A 552 -32.95 -0.99 -3.47
C PRO A 552 -31.48 -1.07 -3.02
N THR A 553 -31.05 -0.07 -2.24
CA THR A 553 -29.73 0.00 -1.60
C THR A 553 -29.91 0.08 -0.10
N LEU A 554 -29.33 -0.85 0.67
CA LEU A 554 -29.36 -0.88 2.14
C LEU A 554 -27.97 -0.54 2.65
N VAL A 555 -27.88 0.58 3.39
CA VAL A 555 -26.62 1.11 3.92
C VAL A 555 -26.56 0.93 5.43
N PHE A 556 -25.51 0.28 5.92
CA PHE A 556 -25.15 0.22 7.34
C PHE A 556 -23.92 1.08 7.57
N PHE A 557 -24.06 2.14 8.38
CA PHE A 557 -22.96 3.05 8.70
C PHE A 557 -22.65 3.01 10.19
N GLY A 558 -21.40 2.75 10.56
CA GLY A 558 -20.95 2.72 11.95
C GLY A 558 -20.04 3.87 12.29
N CYS A 559 -20.33 4.53 13.42
CA CYS A 559 -19.44 5.50 14.04
C CYS A 559 -19.47 5.37 15.56
N ARG A 560 -18.73 6.23 16.26
CA ARG A 560 -18.67 6.17 17.72
C ARG A 560 -19.87 6.84 18.36
N ARG A 561 -20.14 8.09 17.95
CA ARG A 561 -21.21 8.93 18.53
C ARG A 561 -21.99 9.65 17.44
N GLU A 562 -23.28 9.70 17.58
CA GLU A 562 -24.17 10.43 16.66
C GLU A 562 -23.78 11.92 16.56
N ALA A 563 -23.60 12.59 17.71
CA ALA A 563 -23.28 14.01 17.76
C ALA A 563 -21.83 14.33 17.35
N GLY A 564 -20.91 13.35 17.41
CA GLY A 564 -19.47 13.57 17.26
C GLY A 564 -18.91 13.25 15.88
N ASP A 565 -19.24 12.09 15.34
CA ASP A 565 -18.58 11.53 14.15
C ASP A 565 -19.53 10.82 13.17
N PHE A 566 -20.81 11.26 13.12
CA PHE A 566 -21.75 10.85 12.08
C PHE A 566 -21.46 11.60 10.78
N LEU A 567 -20.55 11.03 9.97
CA LEU A 567 -20.06 11.65 8.75
C LEU A 567 -21.16 11.77 7.68
N TYR A 568 -21.30 12.95 7.06
CA TYR A 568 -22.29 13.25 6.01
C TYR A 568 -23.75 13.03 6.44
N ARG A 569 -24.07 13.29 7.70
CA ARG A 569 -25.40 13.06 8.28
C ARG A 569 -26.52 13.60 7.41
N GLU A 570 -26.48 14.89 7.08
CA GLU A 570 -27.54 15.56 6.32
C GLU A 570 -27.75 14.94 4.93
N GLU A 571 -26.65 14.52 4.27
CA GLU A 571 -26.72 13.85 2.97
C GLU A 571 -27.39 12.48 3.09
N TRP A 572 -27.06 11.68 4.11
CA TRP A 572 -27.67 10.37 4.33
C TRP A 572 -29.13 10.47 4.71
N GLU A 573 -29.51 11.44 5.55
CA GLU A 573 -30.90 11.71 5.92
C GLU A 573 -31.73 12.14 4.71
N ALA A 574 -31.19 13.01 3.84
CA ALA A 574 -31.84 13.42 2.59
C ALA A 574 -32.00 12.25 1.61
N LEU A 575 -30.97 11.39 1.46
CA LEU A 575 -31.06 10.19 0.62
C LEU A 575 -32.06 9.16 1.17
N ALA A 576 -32.19 9.03 2.47
CA ALA A 576 -33.14 8.13 3.09
C ALA A 576 -34.60 8.62 2.95
N ALA A 577 -34.81 9.92 2.88
CA ALA A 577 -36.11 10.55 2.67
C ALA A 577 -36.54 10.56 1.19
N ASP A 578 -35.60 10.40 0.24
CA ASP A 578 -35.87 10.39 -1.18
C ASP A 578 -36.64 9.11 -1.59
N PRO A 579 -37.73 9.22 -2.36
CA PRO A 579 -38.60 8.09 -2.70
C PRO A 579 -37.94 7.03 -3.60
N VAL A 580 -36.79 7.31 -4.18
CA VAL A 580 -36.08 6.41 -5.11
C VAL A 580 -34.65 6.14 -4.68
N ALA A 581 -33.93 7.10 -4.12
CA ALA A 581 -32.48 7.06 -3.94
C ALA A 581 -31.96 5.78 -3.25
N LEU A 582 -32.48 5.43 -2.07
CA LEU A 582 -32.11 4.20 -1.37
C LEU A 582 -33.18 3.11 -1.51
N VAL A 583 -34.45 3.51 -1.63
CA VAL A 583 -35.58 2.56 -1.67
C VAL A 583 -35.68 1.86 -3.04
N GLY A 584 -35.12 2.45 -4.08
CA GLY A 584 -35.15 1.93 -5.44
C GLY A 584 -36.46 2.23 -6.20
N HIS A 585 -36.51 1.93 -7.47
CA HIS A 585 -37.72 2.07 -8.28
C HIS A 585 -38.77 1.01 -7.91
N PRO A 586 -40.07 1.36 -7.91
CA PRO A 586 -41.14 0.47 -7.44
C PRO A 586 -41.12 -0.93 -8.06
N GLU A 587 -40.85 -1.02 -9.36
CA GLU A 587 -40.79 -2.27 -10.11
C GLU A 587 -39.62 -3.18 -9.74
N LEU A 588 -38.59 -2.64 -9.11
CA LEU A 588 -37.40 -3.37 -8.64
C LEU A 588 -37.43 -3.64 -7.12
N ARG A 589 -38.51 -3.30 -6.45
CA ARG A 589 -38.70 -3.56 -4.99
C ARG A 589 -39.23 -4.95 -4.70
N THR A 590 -39.56 -5.73 -5.71
CA THR A 590 -40.07 -7.08 -5.57
C THR A 590 -39.30 -8.04 -6.45
N PHE A 591 -39.17 -9.29 -6.02
CA PHE A 591 -38.64 -10.38 -6.82
C PHE A 591 -39.46 -11.64 -6.61
N ALA A 592 -39.60 -12.43 -7.67
CA ALA A 592 -40.22 -13.74 -7.60
C ALA A 592 -39.22 -14.76 -7.04
N ASN A 593 -39.68 -15.60 -6.14
CA ASN A 593 -38.86 -16.66 -5.59
C ASN A 593 -39.04 -17.93 -6.46
N ASP A 594 -38.09 -18.15 -7.37
CA ASP A 594 -38.18 -19.24 -8.35
C ASP A 594 -37.62 -20.59 -7.86
N GLU A 595 -36.97 -20.64 -6.69
CA GLU A 595 -36.36 -21.88 -6.19
C GLU A 595 -36.80 -22.21 -4.75
N LYS A 596 -37.31 -23.40 -4.54
CA LYS A 596 -37.33 -24.01 -3.21
C LYS A 596 -35.91 -24.48 -2.87
N SER A 597 -35.57 -24.44 -1.59
CA SER A 597 -34.28 -24.88 -1.06
C SER A 597 -33.93 -26.34 -1.32
N ASP A 598 -34.88 -27.11 -1.80
CA ASP A 598 -34.77 -28.55 -2.10
C ASP A 598 -34.76 -28.89 -3.62
N GLY A 599 -34.70 -27.83 -4.48
CA GLY A 599 -34.70 -28.03 -5.94
C GLY A 599 -36.05 -28.43 -6.53
N SER A 600 -37.15 -28.46 -5.75
CA SER A 600 -38.49 -28.75 -6.26
C SER A 600 -39.15 -27.50 -6.86
N PRO A 601 -39.99 -27.63 -7.90
CA PRO A 601 -40.69 -26.48 -8.49
C PRO A 601 -41.62 -25.83 -7.44
N PRO A 602 -41.70 -24.48 -7.40
CA PRO A 602 -42.48 -23.75 -6.42
C PRO A 602 -43.99 -24.07 -6.57
N SER A 603 -44.63 -24.30 -5.45
CA SER A 603 -46.10 -24.53 -5.39
C SER A 603 -46.89 -23.18 -5.34
N GLY A 604 -46.29 -22.06 -5.78
CA GLY A 604 -46.86 -20.73 -5.84
C GLY A 604 -45.76 -19.70 -5.93
N PHE A 605 -45.98 -18.59 -6.67
CA PHE A 605 -45.09 -17.45 -6.71
C PHE A 605 -45.12 -16.72 -5.38
N GLU A 606 -44.08 -16.85 -4.55
CA GLU A 606 -43.88 -16.01 -3.37
C GLU A 606 -43.20 -14.71 -3.82
N VAL A 607 -43.93 -13.60 -3.84
CA VAL A 607 -43.38 -12.29 -4.11
C VAL A 607 -42.78 -11.73 -2.83
N CYS A 608 -41.45 -11.59 -2.82
CA CYS A 608 -40.73 -10.99 -1.72
C CYS A 608 -40.48 -9.51 -1.96
N SER A 609 -40.76 -8.66 -0.95
CA SER A 609 -40.44 -7.24 -1.02
C SER A 609 -38.97 -6.98 -0.62
N LEU A 610 -38.30 -6.10 -1.36
CA LEU A 610 -36.99 -5.57 -1.06
C LEU A 610 -37.12 -4.20 -0.41
N GLU A 611 -36.37 -3.97 0.65
CA GLU A 611 -36.40 -2.73 1.42
C GLU A 611 -34.98 -2.12 1.46
N GLY A 612 -34.77 -1.03 0.74
CA GLY A 612 -33.57 -0.21 0.84
C GLY A 612 -33.68 0.80 2.01
N GLY A 613 -32.62 1.51 2.31
CA GLY A 613 -32.60 2.54 3.33
C GLY A 613 -31.24 2.69 4.04
N PHE A 614 -31.20 3.53 5.05
CA PHE A 614 -30.00 3.84 5.83
C PHE A 614 -30.18 3.40 7.29
N VAL A 615 -29.18 2.70 7.83
CA VAL A 615 -29.19 2.14 9.19
C VAL A 615 -27.89 2.53 9.90
N PRO A 616 -27.90 3.56 10.77
CA PRO A 616 -26.75 3.95 11.55
C PRO A 616 -26.53 3.03 12.75
N ALA A 617 -25.27 2.93 13.20
CA ALA A 617 -24.85 2.24 14.41
C ALA A 617 -23.90 3.14 15.21
N PHE A 618 -24.22 3.41 16.47
CA PHE A 618 -23.48 4.29 17.36
C PHE A 618 -22.86 3.50 18.51
N SER A 619 -21.54 3.25 18.43
CA SER A 619 -20.90 2.30 19.34
C SER A 619 -20.60 2.83 20.74
N ARG A 620 -20.83 4.14 21.03
CA ARG A 620 -20.53 4.79 22.31
C ARG A 620 -21.62 5.71 22.84
N ASP A 621 -22.81 5.69 22.25
CA ASP A 621 -23.94 6.53 22.72
C ASP A 621 -24.79 5.84 23.78
N GLY A 622 -24.67 4.52 23.94
CA GLY A 622 -25.36 3.73 24.93
C GLY A 622 -24.43 2.92 25.83
N ASP A 623 -24.97 2.30 26.88
CA ASP A 623 -24.24 1.39 27.77
C ASP A 623 -23.73 0.15 27.01
N ALA A 624 -24.53 -0.36 26.06
CA ALA A 624 -24.17 -1.46 25.18
C ALA A 624 -23.56 -0.92 23.88
N LYS A 625 -22.46 -1.54 23.46
CA LYS A 625 -21.83 -1.19 22.19
C LYS A 625 -22.67 -1.66 21.01
N ASP A 626 -23.11 -0.72 20.18
CA ASP A 626 -23.86 -1.00 18.96
C ASP A 626 -22.96 -0.83 17.74
N TYR A 627 -22.60 -1.96 17.12
CA TYR A 627 -21.76 -2.01 15.93
C TYR A 627 -22.59 -2.37 14.69
N VAL A 628 -22.04 -2.13 13.50
CA VAL A 628 -22.71 -2.45 12.23
C VAL A 628 -23.16 -3.90 12.13
N GLN A 629 -22.37 -4.86 12.64
CA GLN A 629 -22.75 -6.28 12.65
C GLN A 629 -24.00 -6.56 13.52
N HIS A 630 -24.23 -5.82 14.61
CA HIS A 630 -25.45 -5.93 15.41
C HIS A 630 -26.67 -5.44 14.64
N ARG A 631 -26.52 -4.33 13.91
CA ARG A 631 -27.57 -3.79 13.04
C ARG A 631 -27.87 -4.70 11.87
N ILE A 632 -26.86 -5.33 11.26
CA ILE A 632 -27.05 -6.36 10.24
C ILE A 632 -27.87 -7.53 10.80
N ALA A 633 -27.52 -8.03 11.98
CA ALA A 633 -28.23 -9.11 12.64
C ALA A 633 -29.69 -8.75 12.96
N SER A 634 -29.97 -7.52 13.46
CA SER A 634 -31.32 -7.05 13.73
C SER A 634 -32.17 -6.87 12.46
N HIS A 635 -31.55 -6.75 11.30
CA HIS A 635 -32.18 -6.65 9.98
C HIS A 635 -31.99 -7.93 9.13
N ALA A 636 -31.74 -9.09 9.77
CA ALA A 636 -31.33 -10.32 9.10
C ALA A 636 -32.25 -10.72 7.93
N MET A 637 -33.57 -10.69 8.12
CA MET A 637 -34.53 -11.07 7.07
C MET A 637 -34.49 -10.08 5.88
N ARG A 638 -34.31 -8.79 6.16
CA ARG A 638 -34.17 -7.74 5.13
C ARG A 638 -32.92 -7.96 4.30
N VAL A 639 -31.77 -8.21 4.95
CA VAL A 639 -30.51 -8.55 4.31
C VAL A 639 -30.65 -9.86 3.49
N TRP A 640 -31.22 -10.90 4.07
CA TRP A 640 -31.41 -12.18 3.38
C TRP A 640 -32.22 -12.05 2.09
N ARG A 641 -33.35 -11.32 2.11
CA ARG A 641 -34.13 -11.04 0.90
C ARG A 641 -33.31 -10.35 -0.17
N MET A 642 -32.48 -9.37 0.21
CA MET A 642 -31.56 -8.69 -0.70
C MET A 642 -30.54 -9.67 -1.32
N LEU A 643 -29.91 -10.53 -0.49
CA LEU A 643 -28.93 -11.51 -0.95
C LEU A 643 -29.54 -12.50 -1.94
N ARG A 644 -30.76 -12.97 -1.69
CA ARG A 644 -31.52 -13.86 -2.59
C ARG A 644 -31.86 -13.20 -3.92
N ALA A 645 -32.20 -11.92 -3.90
CA ALA A 645 -32.43 -11.12 -5.11
C ALA A 645 -31.14 -10.79 -5.88
N GLY A 646 -30.03 -11.37 -5.50
CA GLY A 646 -28.76 -11.17 -6.20
C GLY A 646 -27.93 -10.01 -5.73
N ALA A 647 -28.20 -9.43 -4.55
CA ALA A 647 -27.46 -8.26 -4.05
C ALA A 647 -25.95 -8.45 -4.07
N ALA A 648 -25.25 -7.36 -4.41
CA ALA A 648 -23.82 -7.22 -4.11
C ALA A 648 -23.61 -6.60 -2.73
N VAL A 649 -22.61 -7.08 -2.01
CA VAL A 649 -22.23 -6.60 -0.67
C VAL A 649 -20.88 -5.93 -0.77
N TYR A 650 -20.80 -4.68 -0.32
CA TYR A 650 -19.54 -3.93 -0.21
C TYR A 650 -19.29 -3.56 1.23
N VAL A 651 -18.11 -3.89 1.73
CA VAL A 651 -17.68 -3.62 3.10
C VAL A 651 -16.45 -2.72 3.06
N ALA A 652 -16.49 -1.54 3.72
CA ALA A 652 -15.37 -0.61 3.72
C ALA A 652 -15.09 -0.02 5.11
N GLY A 653 -13.80 0.11 5.47
CA GLY A 653 -13.36 0.73 6.71
C GLY A 653 -12.17 0.07 7.38
N SER A 654 -12.12 0.10 8.73
CA SER A 654 -10.99 -0.42 9.48
C SER A 654 -10.68 -1.90 9.20
N ALA A 655 -9.42 -2.19 8.90
CA ALA A 655 -8.92 -3.54 8.66
C ALA A 655 -8.86 -4.44 9.92
N ALA A 656 -9.16 -3.91 11.12
CA ALA A 656 -9.11 -4.69 12.35
C ALA A 656 -10.16 -5.83 12.36
N LYS A 657 -11.08 -5.86 13.30
CA LYS A 657 -12.07 -6.95 13.43
C LYS A 657 -13.32 -6.77 12.56
N MET A 658 -13.61 -5.54 12.13
CA MET A 658 -14.88 -5.21 11.48
C MET A 658 -15.19 -6.08 10.25
N PRO A 659 -14.27 -6.29 9.28
CA PRO A 659 -14.58 -7.11 8.11
C PRO A 659 -14.89 -8.56 8.46
N GLN A 660 -14.20 -9.11 9.46
CA GLN A 660 -14.45 -10.47 9.94
C GLN A 660 -15.80 -10.58 10.64
N ASP A 661 -16.11 -9.67 11.58
CA ASP A 661 -17.37 -9.66 12.32
C ASP A 661 -18.57 -9.50 11.37
N VAL A 662 -18.46 -8.63 10.36
CA VAL A 662 -19.49 -8.47 9.32
C VAL A 662 -19.64 -9.76 8.51
N ARG A 663 -18.55 -10.40 8.10
CA ARG A 663 -18.60 -11.66 7.36
C ARG A 663 -19.30 -12.76 8.16
N GLU A 664 -18.89 -12.98 9.41
CA GLU A 664 -19.48 -13.97 10.30
C GLU A 664 -20.99 -13.71 10.52
N THR A 665 -21.35 -12.44 10.60
CA THR A 665 -22.77 -12.06 10.72
C THR A 665 -23.53 -12.34 9.44
N MET A 666 -22.97 -12.09 8.26
CA MET A 666 -23.58 -12.47 6.98
C MET A 666 -23.75 -13.98 6.86
N GLU A 667 -22.76 -14.79 7.29
CA GLU A 667 -22.87 -16.26 7.33
C GLU A 667 -24.02 -16.70 8.26
N LYS A 668 -24.15 -16.09 9.45
CA LYS A 668 -25.28 -16.37 10.37
C LYS A 668 -26.64 -15.93 9.81
N VAL A 669 -26.68 -14.84 9.07
CA VAL A 669 -27.92 -14.38 8.38
C VAL A 669 -28.33 -15.42 7.35
N VAL A 670 -27.39 -15.93 6.54
CA VAL A 670 -27.65 -16.97 5.56
C VAL A 670 -28.09 -18.29 6.23
N GLU A 671 -27.41 -18.71 7.30
CA GLU A 671 -27.75 -19.90 8.08
C GLU A 671 -29.19 -19.81 8.64
N ALA A 672 -29.48 -18.75 9.42
CA ALA A 672 -30.74 -18.62 10.13
C ALA A 672 -31.93 -18.36 9.21
N CYS A 673 -31.79 -17.42 8.25
CA CYS A 673 -32.88 -17.04 7.35
C CYS A 673 -33.01 -18.00 6.15
N GLY A 674 -31.89 -18.56 5.68
CA GLY A 674 -31.86 -19.55 4.61
C GLY A 674 -32.20 -20.96 5.07
N LYS A 675 -32.22 -21.21 6.39
CA LYS A 675 -32.45 -22.52 7.01
C LYS A 675 -31.48 -23.58 6.47
N VAL A 676 -30.25 -23.23 6.31
CA VAL A 676 -29.15 -24.09 5.82
C VAL A 676 -28.14 -24.35 6.93
N SER A 677 -27.21 -25.29 6.73
CA SER A 677 -26.12 -25.52 7.68
C SER A 677 -25.13 -24.33 7.65
N ILE A 678 -24.35 -24.14 8.73
CA ILE A 678 -23.31 -23.10 8.76
C ILE A 678 -22.25 -23.31 7.67
N ASP A 679 -21.97 -24.56 7.28
CA ASP A 679 -21.01 -24.86 6.23
C ASP A 679 -21.56 -24.49 4.83
N ASP A 680 -22.84 -24.68 4.58
CA ASP A 680 -23.53 -24.23 3.37
C ASP A 680 -23.60 -22.68 3.34
N ALA A 681 -23.88 -22.05 4.48
CA ALA A 681 -23.87 -20.60 4.61
C ALA A 681 -22.48 -20.02 4.29
N ARG A 682 -21.42 -20.62 4.82
CA ARG A 682 -20.03 -20.27 4.49
C ARG A 682 -19.72 -20.49 3.01
N ALA A 683 -20.22 -21.59 2.43
CA ALA A 683 -20.07 -21.86 0.99
C ALA A 683 -20.80 -20.81 0.15
N TYR A 684 -22.01 -20.39 0.57
CA TYR A 684 -22.77 -19.32 -0.08
C TYR A 684 -22.01 -18.00 -0.12
N VAL A 685 -21.50 -17.52 1.04
CA VAL A 685 -20.73 -16.26 1.13
C VAL A 685 -19.43 -16.36 0.31
N ARG A 686 -18.70 -17.49 0.39
CA ARG A 686 -17.54 -17.74 -0.49
C ARG A 686 -17.92 -17.72 -1.97
N GLY A 687 -19.09 -18.25 -2.32
CA GLY A 687 -19.62 -18.19 -3.67
C GLY A 687 -19.89 -16.75 -4.14
N MET A 688 -20.34 -15.88 -3.25
CA MET A 688 -20.48 -14.45 -3.54
C MET A 688 -19.13 -13.78 -3.78
N GLU A 689 -18.12 -14.05 -2.94
CA GLU A 689 -16.75 -13.54 -3.12
C GLU A 689 -16.16 -13.96 -4.48
N ASN A 690 -16.27 -15.24 -4.82
CA ASN A 690 -15.74 -15.78 -6.07
C ASN A 690 -16.40 -15.17 -7.31
N ARG A 691 -17.63 -14.69 -7.19
CA ARG A 691 -18.38 -14.01 -8.26
C ARG A 691 -18.25 -12.48 -8.20
N GLY A 692 -17.42 -11.92 -7.31
CA GLY A 692 -17.25 -10.49 -7.13
C GLY A 692 -18.48 -9.76 -6.54
N ARG A 693 -19.39 -10.51 -5.89
CA ARG A 693 -20.58 -9.95 -5.23
C ARG A 693 -20.40 -9.68 -3.74
N TYR A 694 -19.28 -10.05 -3.16
CA TYR A 694 -18.88 -9.69 -1.80
C TYR A 694 -17.47 -9.13 -1.87
N VAL A 695 -17.34 -7.82 -1.68
CA VAL A 695 -16.08 -7.08 -1.85
C VAL A 695 -15.77 -6.35 -0.55
N VAL A 696 -14.53 -6.43 -0.12
CA VAL A 696 -14.05 -5.76 1.10
C VAL A 696 -12.89 -4.84 0.75
N GLU A 697 -12.96 -3.59 1.17
CA GLU A 697 -11.89 -2.61 1.13
C GLU A 697 -11.60 -2.14 2.55
N ALA A 698 -10.47 -2.56 3.12
CA ALA A 698 -10.12 -2.29 4.51
C ALA A 698 -8.67 -1.83 4.63
N TRP A 699 -8.41 -0.80 5.49
CA TRP A 699 -7.11 -0.17 5.71
C TRP A 699 -6.82 0.16 7.18
#